data_3cec9343aae202f35f63bd2c5503b283
#
_entry.id   3cec9343aae202f35f63bd2c5503b283
#
_cell.length_a   1.000
_cell.length_b   1.000
_cell.length_c   1.000
_cell.angle_alpha   90.00
_cell.angle_beta   90.00
_cell.angle_gamma   90.00
#
_symmetry.space_group_name_H-M   'P 1'
#
loop_
_entity.id
_entity.type
_entity.pdbx_description
1 polymer ?
#
loop_
_entity_poly.entity_id
_entity_poly.type
_entity_poly.pdbx_seq_one_letter_code
_entity_poly.pdbx_strand_id
1 'polypeptide(L)'
;MSVYIIQPEEADALGKVLPRLSEDEAAAVRAAALQRVEVDTVRRAWRVVLSGPRPVPDETLRKLEERLLQSVTGVDRVTFVFERQAQGSEPDVAAPAGDDAAAPAPAAVPAAAGEPAAADRPEEAPPPEEPPPLEELDEDQYMNFILERAANGIPVAPPSGRESRRRGNGRAGSSLLVERIDGEPTPLGDVREPRREVIVEGEVQTCEAREVRGGQLLTFDITDKTDPIAVKAFVRGEADAKPPVKKGQWVKVRGRAEIDRFTQELVIDPSAVAEAPPRRRTDDYPEKRVELHLHTKMSSLDGAADTRDIIRQAAEWGHPAIAVTDHGVVHAFPDAYAAAKAAGIKLIYGVEGYLVNDGDERGRSYHIVILAADKTGLRHLYELVSLSHLHHFYRHPRIPRSEIEKRREGLIVGSACEAGELFQAILEGQPRQRLLEIARFYDYLEIQPLGNNRFLVDDGTVKDEEGLRDINRTIVSLAEELGMPVVATSDAHFIHPEDEIFRRIIMAGHGFSTAERPTPLYLRTTAEMLEEFAYLGEERARRVVIDYPRQIADRCQEMGPVPEGLHTPDVPGAAEEIERIARETAKARYGDPPPPIVQERLERELRAVIDNGFAPLYYIAHLLVKKSLEDGYLVGSRGSVGSSLVATLCGITEVNPLPPHYVCPRCRWSRFFTDGSVGCGIDLPRESCPQCGAELHKDGFDIPFETFMGFHGDKVPDIDLNFSGEYQSRAHQYAEELLGKENVYRAGTIATLAERTAYGYVRKFLESIGAEPRSAEVNRLVRGCSGVRRTTGQHPGGLIVVPKGRDIHEFTPVQHPANDRESGVITTHFDYSALHDNLVKLDILGHDDPTILRMLEDLTGVDVTRIPLDDPDTLAIFSSLDPLGIGPADAAGSTVGTLGVPEFGTGFVRQMLEDTRPKTFSELV
;
A
#
# COMPACT_ATOMS: atom_id res chain seq x y z
N MET A 1 -2.25 -29.65 -5.28
CA MET A 1 -0.79 -29.83 -5.45
C MET A 1 -0.16 -28.49 -5.30
N SER A 2 0.40 -28.17 -4.13
CA SER A 2 1.11 -26.89 -3.95
C SER A 2 2.53 -27.10 -4.45
N VAL A 3 2.79 -26.69 -5.67
CA VAL A 3 4.14 -26.62 -6.23
C VAL A 3 4.58 -25.16 -6.10
N TYR A 4 5.53 -24.88 -5.22
CA TYR A 4 6.17 -23.58 -5.14
C TYR A 4 7.29 -23.52 -6.16
N ILE A 5 7.33 -22.46 -6.99
CA ILE A 5 8.40 -22.20 -7.93
C ILE A 5 9.25 -21.09 -7.36
N ILE A 6 10.47 -21.42 -6.94
CA ILE A 6 11.46 -20.44 -6.51
C ILE A 6 12.16 -19.90 -7.77
N GLN A 7 12.09 -18.59 -7.99
CA GLN A 7 12.66 -17.90 -9.15
C GLN A 7 14.19 -17.77 -9.03
N PRO A 8 14.92 -17.59 -10.15
CA PRO A 8 16.38 -17.48 -10.15
C PRO A 8 16.96 -16.37 -9.25
N GLU A 9 16.20 -15.33 -8.99
CA GLU A 9 16.56 -14.19 -8.12
C GLU A 9 16.65 -14.56 -6.63
N GLU A 10 16.02 -15.69 -6.23
CA GLU A 10 16.13 -16.29 -4.90
C GLU A 10 17.23 -17.36 -4.82
N ALA A 11 17.96 -17.59 -5.92
CA ALA A 11 18.92 -18.68 -6.07
C ALA A 11 20.22 -18.50 -5.25
N ASP A 12 20.51 -17.31 -4.76
CA ASP A 12 21.67 -17.07 -3.89
C ASP A 12 21.54 -17.80 -2.54
N ALA A 13 20.31 -18.04 -2.08
CA ALA A 13 20.02 -18.89 -0.93
C ALA A 13 20.45 -20.36 -1.16
N LEU A 14 20.34 -20.88 -2.40
CA LEU A 14 20.81 -22.22 -2.77
C LEU A 14 22.34 -22.30 -2.87
N GLY A 15 23.03 -21.23 -3.23
CA GLY A 15 24.49 -21.13 -3.20
C GLY A 15 25.07 -21.30 -1.78
N LYS A 16 24.35 -20.88 -0.75
CA LYS A 16 24.71 -21.07 0.66
C LYS A 16 24.41 -22.49 1.18
N VAL A 17 23.49 -23.20 0.54
CA VAL A 17 23.05 -24.56 0.91
C VAL A 17 23.84 -25.65 0.14
N LEU A 18 24.44 -25.32 -1.01
CA LEU A 18 25.25 -26.25 -1.76
C LEU A 18 26.61 -26.48 -1.06
N PRO A 19 26.92 -27.69 -0.58
CA PRO A 19 28.20 -27.98 0.06
C PRO A 19 29.34 -27.76 -0.94
N ARG A 20 30.53 -27.40 -0.44
CA ARG A 20 31.73 -27.13 -1.27
C ARG A 20 31.98 -28.29 -2.23
N LEU A 21 31.80 -28.04 -3.50
CA LEU A 21 32.08 -28.94 -4.60
C LEU A 21 33.59 -28.97 -4.89
N SER A 22 34.09 -30.04 -5.47
CA SER A 22 35.47 -30.06 -6.05
C SER A 22 35.57 -29.02 -7.18
N GLU A 23 36.77 -28.55 -7.50
CA GLU A 23 36.94 -27.48 -8.50
C GLU A 23 36.34 -27.85 -9.88
N ASP A 24 36.42 -29.13 -10.28
CA ASP A 24 35.84 -29.61 -11.54
C ASP A 24 34.31 -29.67 -11.52
N GLU A 25 33.72 -30.09 -10.42
CA GLU A 25 32.27 -30.15 -10.23
C GLU A 25 31.69 -28.71 -10.12
N ALA A 26 32.38 -27.80 -9.43
CA ALA A 26 32.02 -26.41 -9.34
C ALA A 26 32.10 -25.67 -10.68
N ALA A 27 33.06 -26.01 -11.55
CA ALA A 27 33.16 -25.43 -12.88
C ALA A 27 31.98 -25.85 -13.77
N ALA A 28 31.55 -27.11 -13.71
CA ALA A 28 30.43 -27.63 -14.49
C ALA A 28 29.10 -27.01 -14.06
N VAL A 29 28.92 -26.80 -12.75
CA VAL A 29 27.68 -26.19 -12.16
C VAL A 29 27.66 -24.69 -12.37
N ARG A 30 28.81 -23.98 -12.27
CA ARG A 30 28.88 -22.52 -12.55
C ARG A 30 28.62 -22.19 -14.04
N ALA A 31 28.80 -23.15 -14.95
CA ALA A 31 28.44 -22.97 -16.35
C ALA A 31 26.95 -23.20 -16.65
N ALA A 32 26.20 -23.69 -15.69
CA ALA A 32 24.76 -23.93 -15.76
C ALA A 32 24.01 -22.92 -14.91
N ALA A 33 23.03 -22.21 -15.49
CA ALA A 33 22.16 -21.33 -14.77
C ALA A 33 21.01 -22.13 -14.12
N LEU A 34 20.72 -21.87 -12.85
CA LEU A 34 19.51 -22.35 -12.19
C LEU A 34 18.31 -21.62 -12.79
N GLN A 35 17.32 -22.36 -13.27
CA GLN A 35 16.12 -21.79 -13.86
C GLN A 35 14.97 -21.67 -12.84
N ARG A 36 14.75 -22.74 -12.08
CA ARG A 36 13.71 -22.78 -11.05
C ARG A 36 13.89 -24.00 -10.14
N VAL A 37 13.31 -23.91 -8.95
CA VAL A 37 13.17 -25.06 -8.03
C VAL A 37 11.67 -25.29 -7.82
N GLU A 38 11.20 -26.48 -8.17
CA GLU A 38 9.82 -26.91 -7.96
C GLU A 38 9.74 -27.71 -6.64
N VAL A 39 8.96 -27.23 -5.70
CA VAL A 39 8.82 -27.83 -4.36
C VAL A 39 7.45 -28.48 -4.23
N ASP A 40 7.41 -29.82 -4.12
CA ASP A 40 6.18 -30.57 -3.81
C ASP A 40 6.14 -30.84 -2.30
N THR A 41 5.38 -30.06 -1.56
CA THR A 41 5.27 -30.15 -0.11
C THR A 41 4.53 -31.42 0.35
N VAL A 42 3.65 -31.99 -0.47
CA VAL A 42 2.90 -33.21 -0.16
C VAL A 42 3.79 -34.45 -0.29
N ARG A 43 4.63 -34.46 -1.34
CA ARG A 43 5.58 -35.56 -1.57
C ARG A 43 6.92 -35.34 -0.93
N ARG A 44 7.12 -34.19 -0.27
CA ARG A 44 8.38 -33.75 0.33
C ARG A 44 9.55 -33.91 -0.66
N ALA A 45 9.33 -33.45 -1.90
CA ALA A 45 10.26 -33.63 -3.01
C ALA A 45 10.60 -32.30 -3.68
N TRP A 46 11.88 -32.12 -4.02
CA TRP A 46 12.35 -30.97 -4.77
C TRP A 46 12.79 -31.41 -6.16
N ARG A 47 12.44 -30.60 -7.18
CA ARG A 47 12.93 -30.74 -8.54
C ARG A 47 13.66 -29.45 -8.94
N VAL A 48 14.98 -29.55 -9.10
CA VAL A 48 15.86 -28.43 -9.41
C VAL A 48 16.13 -28.44 -10.92
N VAL A 49 15.75 -27.37 -11.61
CA VAL A 49 15.89 -27.26 -13.05
C VAL A 49 17.06 -26.35 -13.39
N LEU A 50 18.05 -26.90 -14.08
CA LEU A 50 19.23 -26.20 -14.58
C LEU A 50 19.16 -26.01 -16.09
N SER A 51 19.75 -24.94 -16.65
CA SER A 51 19.93 -24.77 -18.08
C SER A 51 21.33 -24.25 -18.40
N GLY A 52 21.79 -24.44 -19.62
CA GLY A 52 23.08 -23.90 -20.03
C GLY A 52 23.53 -24.36 -21.43
N PRO A 53 24.64 -23.83 -21.90
CA PRO A 53 25.18 -24.19 -23.24
C PRO A 53 25.72 -25.62 -23.30
N ARG A 54 26.06 -26.21 -22.17
CA ARG A 54 26.51 -27.61 -22.06
C ARG A 54 25.81 -28.32 -20.94
N PRO A 55 25.33 -29.58 -21.14
CA PRO A 55 24.68 -30.34 -20.07
C PRO A 55 25.70 -30.68 -18.97
N VAL A 56 25.23 -30.61 -17.73
CA VAL A 56 25.96 -31.10 -16.56
C VAL A 56 25.96 -32.64 -16.61
N PRO A 57 27.10 -33.33 -16.40
CA PRO A 57 27.15 -34.79 -16.44
C PRO A 57 26.21 -35.43 -15.38
N ASP A 58 25.51 -36.51 -15.76
CA ASP A 58 24.56 -37.22 -14.89
C ASP A 58 25.16 -37.67 -13.54
N GLU A 59 26.43 -38.04 -13.54
CA GLU A 59 27.14 -38.42 -12.31
C GLU A 59 27.32 -37.24 -11.36
N THR A 60 27.57 -36.05 -11.92
CA THR A 60 27.66 -34.80 -11.13
C THR A 60 26.29 -34.42 -10.57
N LEU A 61 25.22 -34.56 -11.37
CA LEU A 61 23.86 -34.30 -10.91
C LEU A 61 23.46 -35.25 -9.78
N ARG A 62 23.75 -36.55 -9.83
CA ARG A 62 23.47 -37.51 -8.75
C ARG A 62 24.22 -37.18 -7.46
N LYS A 63 25.48 -36.77 -7.56
CA LYS A 63 26.26 -36.35 -6.37
C LYS A 63 25.66 -35.10 -5.74
N LEU A 64 25.11 -34.16 -6.54
CA LEU A 64 24.40 -32.99 -6.05
C LEU A 64 23.09 -33.37 -5.36
N GLU A 65 22.32 -34.33 -5.93
CA GLU A 65 21.09 -34.87 -5.33
C GLU A 65 21.35 -35.45 -3.95
N GLU A 66 22.36 -36.35 -3.83
CA GLU A 66 22.72 -36.98 -2.55
C GLU A 66 23.18 -35.98 -1.50
N ARG A 67 23.96 -34.97 -1.88
CA ARG A 67 24.49 -33.97 -0.97
C ARG A 67 23.41 -32.98 -0.52
N LEU A 68 22.54 -32.55 -1.44
CA LEU A 68 21.43 -31.67 -1.10
C LEU A 68 20.44 -32.37 -0.15
N LEU A 69 20.16 -33.66 -0.40
CA LEU A 69 19.31 -34.47 0.46
C LEU A 69 19.88 -34.63 1.88
N GLN A 70 21.21 -34.68 2.03
CA GLN A 70 21.89 -34.72 3.35
C GLN A 70 21.89 -33.35 4.06
N SER A 71 21.75 -32.26 3.33
CA SER A 71 21.88 -30.90 3.86
C SER A 71 20.54 -30.24 4.20
N VAL A 72 19.42 -30.78 3.71
CA VAL A 72 18.08 -30.20 3.88
C VAL A 72 17.22 -31.13 4.70
N THR A 73 16.76 -30.65 5.86
CA THR A 73 15.81 -31.38 6.71
C THR A 73 14.38 -31.24 6.18
N GLY A 74 13.61 -32.32 6.19
CA GLY A 74 12.21 -32.28 5.78
C GLY A 74 11.95 -32.58 4.30
N VAL A 75 12.98 -32.97 3.52
CA VAL A 75 12.84 -33.37 2.13
C VAL A 75 13.22 -34.85 1.96
N ASP A 76 12.38 -35.61 1.29
CA ASP A 76 12.58 -37.06 1.11
C ASP A 76 13.18 -37.39 -0.26
N ARG A 77 13.10 -36.46 -1.22
CA ARG A 77 13.68 -36.62 -2.57
C ARG A 77 14.09 -35.29 -3.17
N VAL A 78 15.28 -35.25 -3.79
CA VAL A 78 15.75 -34.17 -4.65
C VAL A 78 16.06 -34.73 -6.01
N THR A 79 15.69 -34.05 -7.10
CA THR A 79 15.98 -34.45 -8.47
C THR A 79 16.45 -33.25 -9.25
N PHE A 80 17.60 -33.34 -9.89
CA PHE A 80 18.11 -32.35 -10.83
C PHE A 80 17.72 -32.72 -12.26
N VAL A 81 17.25 -31.73 -13.03
CA VAL A 81 16.88 -31.84 -14.43
C VAL A 81 17.59 -30.76 -15.22
N PHE A 82 18.24 -31.13 -16.34
CA PHE A 82 18.88 -30.16 -17.21
C PHE A 82 18.01 -29.92 -18.44
N GLU A 83 17.53 -28.69 -18.62
CA GLU A 83 16.80 -28.24 -19.81
C GLU A 83 17.78 -27.54 -20.79
N ARG A 84 17.86 -28.00 -22.05
CA ARG A 84 18.67 -27.31 -23.07
C ARG A 84 18.00 -25.95 -23.38
N GLN A 85 18.76 -24.89 -23.33
CA GLN A 85 18.36 -23.60 -23.88
C GLN A 85 18.10 -23.74 -25.37
N ALA A 86 16.84 -23.69 -25.81
CA ALA A 86 16.51 -23.58 -27.23
C ALA A 86 16.98 -22.19 -27.70
N GLN A 87 17.83 -22.13 -28.69
CA GLN A 87 18.10 -20.88 -29.41
C GLN A 87 16.79 -20.43 -30.02
N GLY A 88 16.36 -19.21 -29.63
CA GLY A 88 15.22 -18.42 -30.06
C GLY A 88 14.26 -19.03 -31.09
N SER A 89 13.02 -19.22 -30.69
CA SER A 89 11.87 -19.20 -31.59
C SER A 89 10.64 -18.72 -30.84
N GLU A 90 9.99 -17.72 -31.40
CA GLU A 90 8.67 -17.24 -31.07
C GLU A 90 7.60 -18.35 -31.13
N PRO A 91 6.44 -18.22 -30.46
CA PRO A 91 5.43 -19.26 -30.43
C PRO A 91 4.69 -19.36 -31.78
N ASP A 92 4.67 -20.54 -32.34
CA ASP A 92 3.98 -20.94 -33.56
C ASP A 92 2.48 -20.82 -33.45
N VAL A 93 1.90 -20.05 -34.37
CA VAL A 93 0.50 -20.15 -34.81
C VAL A 93 0.45 -21.08 -36.01
N ALA A 94 -0.30 -22.17 -35.91
CA ALA A 94 -0.47 -23.16 -36.96
C ALA A 94 -1.26 -22.62 -38.16
N ALA A 95 -0.75 -22.80 -39.38
CA ALA A 95 -1.52 -22.90 -40.61
C ALA A 95 -0.74 -23.66 -41.70
N PRO A 96 -1.40 -24.19 -42.75
CA PRO A 96 -1.01 -25.46 -43.36
C PRO A 96 -0.13 -25.38 -44.61
N ALA A 97 0.37 -26.55 -44.98
CA ALA A 97 1.33 -26.92 -46.01
C ALA A 97 1.18 -26.34 -47.44
N GLY A 98 2.33 -26.21 -48.11
CA GLY A 98 2.43 -26.04 -49.56
C GLY A 98 3.84 -25.73 -50.05
N ASP A 99 4.48 -26.76 -50.51
CA ASP A 99 5.56 -27.00 -51.50
C ASP A 99 6.54 -25.93 -52.08
N ASP A 100 7.80 -26.31 -52.02
CA ASP A 100 8.86 -26.28 -53.05
C ASP A 100 9.83 -25.08 -53.21
N ALA A 101 11.10 -25.48 -53.14
CA ALA A 101 12.27 -25.21 -53.99
C ALA A 101 13.37 -24.18 -53.60
N ALA A 102 14.53 -24.78 -53.30
CA ALA A 102 15.88 -24.43 -53.74
C ALA A 102 16.67 -23.21 -53.22
N ALA A 103 17.77 -23.54 -52.59
CA ALA A 103 18.98 -22.74 -52.25
C ALA A 103 19.72 -22.12 -53.47
N PRO A 104 20.76 -21.25 -53.39
CA PRO A 104 22.01 -21.56 -52.65
C PRO A 104 22.69 -20.35 -51.94
N ALA A 105 23.64 -20.66 -51.06
CA ALA A 105 24.74 -19.84 -50.55
C ALA A 105 25.86 -19.70 -51.68
N PRO A 106 27.03 -18.99 -51.55
CA PRO A 106 27.87 -18.76 -50.37
C PRO A 106 28.78 -17.47 -50.38
N ALA A 107 29.66 -17.35 -49.37
CA ALA A 107 31.09 -16.95 -49.37
C ALA A 107 31.40 -15.90 -48.29
N ALA A 108 32.13 -16.15 -47.31
CA ALA A 108 33.50 -16.47 -46.88
C ALA A 108 34.49 -15.28 -46.98
N VAL A 109 34.89 -14.78 -45.79
CA VAL A 109 36.22 -14.49 -45.16
C VAL A 109 37.21 -13.54 -45.92
N PRO A 110 38.16 -12.80 -45.32
CA PRO A 110 39.09 -13.23 -44.29
C PRO A 110 39.54 -12.21 -43.20
N ALA A 111 40.27 -12.76 -42.22
CA ALA A 111 41.00 -12.15 -41.12
C ALA A 111 42.36 -11.55 -41.48
N ALA A 112 42.93 -10.71 -40.58
CA ALA A 112 44.35 -10.62 -40.17
C ALA A 112 44.51 -9.50 -39.12
N ALA A 113 44.95 -9.76 -37.92
CA ALA A 113 46.29 -9.96 -37.38
C ALA A 113 46.97 -8.66 -36.86
N GLY A 114 47.48 -8.70 -35.64
CA GLY A 114 48.61 -7.93 -35.18
C GLY A 114 48.53 -7.36 -33.76
N GLU A 115 49.07 -8.09 -32.79
CA GLU A 115 49.60 -7.54 -31.52
C GLU A 115 50.89 -6.75 -31.76
N PRO A 116 51.29 -5.81 -30.85
CA PRO A 116 52.41 -6.13 -29.99
C PRO A 116 52.39 -5.58 -28.55
N ALA A 117 52.88 -6.47 -27.67
CA ALA A 117 53.76 -6.29 -26.53
C ALA A 117 53.68 -5.15 -25.51
N ALA A 118 53.75 -5.60 -24.28
CA ALA A 118 53.80 -5.09 -22.95
C ALA A 118 54.73 -3.89 -22.65
N ALA A 119 54.31 -3.05 -21.70
CA ALA A 119 55.22 -2.30 -20.79
C ALA A 119 54.51 -2.06 -19.44
N ASP A 120 55.28 -2.28 -18.40
CA ASP A 120 54.96 -2.21 -16.95
C ASP A 120 54.06 -1.06 -16.46
N ARG A 121 53.09 -1.40 -15.63
CA ARG A 121 52.45 -0.46 -14.66
C ARG A 121 52.41 -1.07 -13.25
N PRO A 122 52.51 -0.27 -12.20
CA PRO A 122 52.58 -0.75 -10.84
C PRO A 122 51.22 -1.25 -10.34
N GLU A 123 51.27 -2.18 -9.39
CA GLU A 123 50.10 -2.81 -8.70
C GLU A 123 49.15 -1.75 -8.12
N GLU A 124 47.96 -1.72 -8.67
CA GLU A 124 46.80 -1.06 -8.05
C GLU A 124 46.26 -1.94 -6.92
N ALA A 125 45.95 -1.31 -5.79
CA ALA A 125 45.24 -1.92 -4.66
C ALA A 125 43.88 -2.45 -5.10
N PRO A 126 43.37 -3.54 -4.49
CA PRO A 126 42.07 -4.08 -4.84
C PRO A 126 40.97 -3.05 -4.64
N PRO A 127 39.96 -3.00 -5.53
CA PRO A 127 38.84 -2.08 -5.35
C PRO A 127 38.08 -2.41 -4.05
N PRO A 128 37.49 -1.41 -3.37
CA PRO A 128 36.68 -1.66 -2.18
C PRO A 128 35.48 -2.55 -2.54
N GLU A 129 35.20 -3.53 -1.68
CA GLU A 129 34.04 -4.43 -1.80
C GLU A 129 32.78 -3.60 -2.07
N GLU A 130 32.03 -3.95 -3.11
CA GLU A 130 30.72 -3.38 -3.38
C GLU A 130 29.79 -3.67 -2.19
N PRO A 131 29.02 -2.70 -1.70
CA PRO A 131 28.05 -2.93 -0.65
C PRO A 131 26.97 -3.92 -1.12
N PRO A 132 26.43 -4.74 -0.22
CA PRO A 132 25.38 -5.70 -0.56
C PRO A 132 24.18 -5.02 -1.21
N PRO A 133 23.45 -5.69 -2.13
CA PRO A 133 22.26 -5.13 -2.76
C PRO A 133 21.24 -4.70 -1.70
N LEU A 134 20.67 -3.53 -1.87
CA LEU A 134 19.70 -2.91 -0.94
C LEU A 134 18.40 -3.75 -0.75
N GLU A 135 18.22 -4.80 -1.53
CA GLU A 135 17.06 -5.70 -1.51
C GLU A 135 17.09 -6.76 -0.38
N GLU A 136 18.24 -6.94 0.27
CA GLU A 136 18.44 -7.94 1.34
C GLU A 136 18.39 -7.34 2.76
N LEU A 137 18.25 -6.03 2.91
CA LEU A 137 18.21 -5.37 4.22
C LEU A 137 16.76 -5.26 4.71
N ASP A 138 16.51 -5.73 5.93
CA ASP A 138 15.27 -5.39 6.65
C ASP A 138 15.22 -3.89 6.98
N GLU A 139 14.07 -3.40 7.46
CA GLU A 139 13.85 -1.96 7.70
C GLU A 139 14.88 -1.38 8.70
N ASP A 140 15.31 -2.17 9.69
CA ASP A 140 16.30 -1.78 10.70
C ASP A 140 17.73 -1.79 10.12
N GLN A 141 18.06 -2.74 9.28
CA GLN A 141 19.35 -2.81 8.58
C GLN A 141 19.50 -1.67 7.57
N TYR A 142 18.41 -1.30 6.88
CA TYR A 142 18.39 -0.15 5.98
C TYR A 142 18.55 1.18 6.73
N MET A 143 17.88 1.35 7.88
CA MET A 143 18.05 2.54 8.72
C MET A 143 19.46 2.62 9.32
N ASN A 144 20.04 1.50 9.77
CA ASN A 144 21.41 1.44 10.26
C ASN A 144 22.42 1.72 9.14
N PHE A 145 22.23 1.21 7.94
CA PHE A 145 23.05 1.54 6.77
C PHE A 145 23.01 3.04 6.42
N ILE A 146 21.84 3.67 6.51
CA ILE A 146 21.69 5.13 6.33
C ILE A 146 22.37 5.88 7.47
N LEU A 147 22.22 5.42 8.71
CA LEU A 147 22.84 6.04 9.89
C LEU A 147 24.36 5.85 9.93
N GLU A 148 24.91 4.69 9.56
CA GLU A 148 26.35 4.46 9.44
C GLU A 148 26.98 5.30 8.33
N ARG A 149 26.33 5.46 7.19
CA ARG A 149 26.81 6.37 6.14
C ARG A 149 26.76 7.83 6.56
N ALA A 150 25.79 8.21 7.40
CA ALA A 150 25.72 9.54 8.00
C ALA A 150 26.76 9.74 9.11
N ALA A 151 27.14 8.67 9.83
CA ALA A 151 28.12 8.68 10.93
C ALA A 151 29.58 8.57 10.45
N ASN A 152 29.83 7.88 9.32
CA ASN A 152 31.18 7.67 8.74
C ASN A 152 31.62 8.82 7.82
N GLY A 153 31.29 10.07 8.20
CA GLY A 153 32.02 11.25 7.71
C GLY A 153 33.46 11.12 8.11
N ILE A 154 34.34 10.84 7.13
CA ILE A 154 35.79 10.72 7.19
C ILE A 154 36.41 11.68 8.23
N PRO A 155 37.28 11.24 9.15
CA PRO A 155 37.93 12.10 10.10
C PRO A 155 38.91 13.03 9.39
N VAL A 156 38.65 14.33 9.42
CA VAL A 156 39.55 15.36 8.93
C VAL A 156 40.51 15.69 10.06
N ALA A 157 41.79 15.38 9.85
CA ALA A 157 42.88 15.86 10.69
C ALA A 157 42.94 17.40 10.65
N PRO A 158 43.27 18.09 11.77
CA PRO A 158 43.27 19.54 11.79
C PRO A 158 44.40 20.11 10.96
N PRO A 159 44.16 21.07 10.09
CA PRO A 159 45.25 21.78 9.40
C PRO A 159 45.91 22.78 10.37
N SER A 160 47.23 22.69 10.43
CA SER A 160 48.11 23.67 11.05
C SER A 160 47.91 25.06 10.45
N GLY A 161 47.87 26.04 11.31
CA GLY A 161 47.52 27.45 11.02
C GLY A 161 48.21 28.13 9.88
N ARG A 162 47.45 28.89 9.17
CA ARG A 162 47.84 30.18 8.57
C ARG A 162 46.60 31.10 8.52
N GLU A 163 46.66 32.13 9.37
CA GLU A 163 45.75 33.26 9.30
C GLU A 163 45.82 33.93 7.94
N SER A 164 44.72 33.94 7.19
CA SER A 164 44.48 34.92 6.14
C SER A 164 43.24 35.72 6.49
N ARG A 165 43.50 36.98 6.90
CA ARG A 165 42.49 38.01 7.07
C ARG A 165 41.73 38.18 5.74
N ARG A 166 40.52 37.69 5.64
CA ARG A 166 39.51 38.15 4.68
C ARG A 166 38.44 38.90 5.46
N ARG A 167 38.42 40.21 5.24
CA ARG A 167 37.29 41.08 5.56
C ARG A 167 36.08 40.62 4.76
N GLY A 168 35.18 39.88 5.38
CA GLY A 168 33.84 39.63 4.93
C GLY A 168 32.91 40.58 5.68
N ASN A 169 32.29 41.52 4.99
CA ASN A 169 31.19 42.32 5.52
C ASN A 169 30.08 41.38 5.99
N GLY A 170 29.96 41.17 7.27
CA GLY A 170 28.82 40.50 7.88
C GLY A 170 27.57 41.36 7.73
N ARG A 171 26.68 41.01 6.87
CA ARG A 171 25.28 41.40 6.97
C ARG A 171 24.64 40.58 8.08
N ALA A 172 24.39 41.24 9.18
CA ALA A 172 23.52 40.72 10.23
C ALA A 172 22.07 40.63 9.71
N GLY A 173 21.42 39.44 9.88
CA GLY A 173 19.97 39.30 10.00
C GLY A 173 19.12 39.77 8.81
N SER A 174 19.41 39.36 7.57
CA SER A 174 18.37 39.46 6.53
C SER A 174 17.62 38.11 6.50
N SER A 175 16.32 38.15 6.76
CA SER A 175 15.42 37.03 6.53
C SER A 175 15.60 36.53 5.08
N LEU A 176 15.70 35.21 4.91
CA LEU A 176 15.75 34.57 3.58
C LEU A 176 14.45 34.90 2.78
N LEU A 177 13.33 35.07 3.50
CA LEU A 177 12.06 35.46 2.92
C LEU A 177 12.01 36.96 2.64
N VAL A 178 11.58 37.30 1.44
CA VAL A 178 11.32 38.67 0.99
C VAL A 178 9.89 38.75 0.42
N GLU A 179 9.32 39.98 0.38
CA GLU A 179 7.95 40.13 -0.15
C GLU A 179 7.91 39.93 -1.68
N ARG A 180 8.99 40.30 -2.39
CA ARG A 180 9.00 40.21 -3.86
C ARG A 180 10.42 40.08 -4.40
N ILE A 181 10.55 39.33 -5.50
CA ILE A 181 11.78 39.22 -6.30
C ILE A 181 11.45 39.72 -7.73
N ASP A 182 12.10 40.81 -8.14
CA ASP A 182 11.97 41.35 -9.50
C ASP A 182 12.89 40.60 -10.48
N GLY A 183 12.50 40.51 -11.75
CA GLY A 183 13.22 39.87 -12.84
C GLY A 183 12.45 38.65 -13.40
N GLU A 184 12.69 38.30 -14.66
CA GLU A 184 12.12 37.13 -15.33
C GLU A 184 12.79 35.84 -14.80
N PRO A 185 12.04 34.82 -14.45
CA PRO A 185 12.61 33.55 -14.01
C PRO A 185 13.16 32.76 -15.21
N THR A 186 14.34 32.16 -15.01
CA THR A 186 14.93 31.21 -15.94
C THR A 186 14.24 29.84 -15.74
N PRO A 187 13.79 29.16 -16.83
CA PRO A 187 13.28 27.78 -16.72
C PRO A 187 14.31 26.88 -16.04
N LEU A 188 13.84 25.99 -15.14
CA LEU A 188 14.73 25.12 -14.38
C LEU A 188 15.52 24.15 -15.28
N GLY A 189 14.92 23.71 -16.39
CA GLY A 189 15.58 22.90 -17.40
C GLY A 189 16.75 23.58 -18.13
N ASP A 190 16.83 24.94 -18.08
CA ASP A 190 17.92 25.73 -18.67
C ASP A 190 19.07 26.03 -17.68
N VAL A 191 18.88 25.64 -16.39
CA VAL A 191 19.90 25.80 -15.36
C VAL A 191 20.80 24.55 -15.31
N ARG A 192 21.72 24.42 -16.27
CA ARG A 192 22.56 23.22 -16.44
C ARG A 192 24.02 23.39 -16.00
N GLU A 193 24.44 24.62 -15.70
CA GLU A 193 25.81 24.96 -15.33
C GLU A 193 25.83 25.97 -14.17
N PRO A 194 26.93 26.08 -13.43
CA PRO A 194 27.08 27.07 -12.37
C PRO A 194 26.91 28.50 -12.88
N ARG A 195 26.08 29.30 -12.19
CA ARG A 195 25.82 30.71 -12.49
C ARG A 195 25.94 31.59 -11.24
N ARG A 196 26.55 32.76 -11.35
CA ARG A 196 26.72 33.63 -10.20
C ARG A 196 25.43 34.23 -9.66
N GLU A 197 24.43 34.36 -10.53
CA GLU A 197 23.10 34.82 -10.18
C GLU A 197 22.09 34.16 -11.12
N VAL A 198 21.04 33.63 -10.54
CA VAL A 198 19.90 33.02 -11.25
C VAL A 198 18.62 33.38 -10.49
N ILE A 199 17.58 33.67 -11.25
CA ILE A 199 16.21 33.74 -10.70
C ILE A 199 15.46 32.56 -11.28
N VAL A 200 14.84 31.77 -10.42
CA VAL A 200 14.03 30.62 -10.79
C VAL A 200 12.68 30.67 -10.07
N GLU A 201 11.71 29.97 -10.59
CA GLU A 201 10.37 29.90 -10.01
C GLU A 201 9.84 28.47 -10.14
N GLY A 202 9.18 27.94 -9.09
CA GLY A 202 8.64 26.61 -9.14
C GLY A 202 7.87 26.25 -7.87
N GLU A 203 7.20 25.12 -7.95
CA GLU A 203 6.47 24.49 -6.85
C GLU A 203 7.43 23.71 -5.96
N VAL A 204 7.31 23.90 -4.64
CA VAL A 204 8.10 23.17 -3.64
C VAL A 204 7.59 21.73 -3.53
N GLN A 205 8.43 20.78 -3.92
CA GLN A 205 8.13 19.35 -3.89
C GLN A 205 8.46 18.68 -2.55
N THR A 206 9.61 19.09 -1.98
CA THR A 206 10.07 18.65 -0.65
C THR A 206 10.53 19.85 0.13
N CYS A 207 10.51 19.73 1.45
CA CYS A 207 11.10 20.72 2.35
C CYS A 207 11.56 20.01 3.63
N GLU A 208 12.86 20.00 3.85
CA GLU A 208 13.51 19.41 5.02
C GLU A 208 14.39 20.44 5.71
N ALA A 209 14.34 20.44 7.04
CA ALA A 209 15.23 21.24 7.87
C ALA A 209 16.02 20.30 8.78
N ARG A 210 17.34 20.33 8.68
CA ARG A 210 18.23 19.50 9.48
C ARG A 210 19.10 20.36 10.36
N GLU A 211 19.19 20.04 11.64
CA GLU A 211 20.14 20.68 12.55
C GLU A 211 21.57 20.33 12.16
N VAL A 212 22.40 21.35 12.06
CA VAL A 212 23.84 21.22 11.83
C VAL A 212 24.61 22.18 12.75
N ARG A 213 25.89 21.92 12.93
CA ARG A 213 26.72 22.72 13.83
C ARG A 213 26.65 24.22 13.47
N GLY A 214 25.96 25.02 14.29
CA GLY A 214 25.84 26.47 14.15
C GLY A 214 24.57 26.98 13.46
N GLY A 215 23.55 26.16 13.24
CA GLY A 215 22.28 26.55 12.65
C GLY A 215 21.50 25.38 12.04
N GLN A 216 20.63 25.69 11.11
CA GLN A 216 19.87 24.69 10.35
C GLN A 216 20.25 24.69 8.86
N LEU A 217 20.38 23.53 8.27
CA LEU A 217 20.43 23.34 6.82
C LEU A 217 19.00 23.10 6.32
N LEU A 218 18.48 24.05 5.56
CA LEU A 218 17.20 23.93 4.88
C LEU A 218 17.45 23.43 3.47
N THR A 219 16.83 22.32 3.09
CA THR A 219 16.86 21.76 1.74
C THR A 219 15.44 21.62 1.23
N PHE A 220 15.13 22.15 0.04
CA PHE A 220 13.86 21.96 -0.62
C PHE A 220 14.04 21.85 -2.13
N ASP A 221 13.31 20.94 -2.74
CA ASP A 221 13.29 20.76 -4.19
C ASP A 221 12.16 21.60 -4.79
N ILE A 222 12.45 22.31 -5.86
CA ILE A 222 11.45 23.07 -6.63
C ILE A 222 11.38 22.56 -8.06
N THR A 223 10.19 22.57 -8.63
CA THR A 223 9.94 22.22 -10.04
C THR A 223 9.04 23.25 -10.72
N ASP A 224 9.38 23.60 -11.95
CA ASP A 224 8.51 24.31 -12.90
C ASP A 224 7.93 23.35 -13.94
N LYS A 225 8.09 22.04 -13.69
CA LYS A 225 7.71 20.90 -14.53
C LYS A 225 8.61 20.67 -15.74
N THR A 226 9.61 21.51 -15.98
CA THR A 226 10.65 21.28 -17.01
C THR A 226 11.81 20.43 -16.48
N ASP A 227 12.29 20.72 -15.26
CA ASP A 227 13.32 19.95 -14.54
C ASP A 227 13.37 20.44 -13.07
N PRO A 228 13.37 19.60 -12.06
CA PRO A 228 13.50 20.05 -10.68
C PRO A 228 14.95 20.32 -10.29
N ILE A 229 15.13 21.22 -9.31
CA ILE A 229 16.42 21.53 -8.72
C ILE A 229 16.32 21.67 -7.21
N ALA A 230 17.36 21.19 -6.50
CA ALA A 230 17.46 21.35 -5.06
C ALA A 230 17.94 22.78 -4.71
N VAL A 231 17.27 23.38 -3.74
CA VAL A 231 17.64 24.66 -3.13
C VAL A 231 18.16 24.37 -1.72
N LYS A 232 19.41 24.76 -1.41
CA LYS A 232 20.04 24.52 -0.11
C LYS A 232 20.42 25.84 0.55
N ALA A 233 19.83 26.12 1.71
CA ALA A 233 20.09 27.33 2.48
C ALA A 233 20.60 26.98 3.87
N PHE A 234 21.65 27.67 4.31
CA PHE A 234 22.10 27.61 5.70
C PHE A 234 21.50 28.78 6.50
N VAL A 235 20.63 28.46 7.46
CA VAL A 235 19.96 29.46 8.32
C VAL A 235 20.61 29.42 9.69
N ARG A 236 21.18 30.61 10.11
CA ARG A 236 21.74 30.81 11.45
C ARG A 236 20.62 31.19 12.41
N GLY A 237 20.44 30.48 13.52
CA GLY A 237 19.44 30.79 14.55
C GLY A 237 19.07 29.59 15.39
N GLU A 238 18.10 29.76 16.29
CA GLU A 238 17.63 28.73 17.20
C GLU A 238 16.91 27.59 16.46
N ALA A 239 17.07 26.40 17.01
CA ALA A 239 16.66 25.10 16.45
C ALA A 239 15.16 24.95 16.13
N ASP A 240 14.29 25.85 16.60
CA ASP A 240 12.82 25.75 16.47
C ASP A 240 12.19 26.57 15.33
N ALA A 241 12.99 27.16 14.45
CA ALA A 241 12.43 27.93 13.33
C ALA A 241 11.81 26.98 12.28
N LYS A 242 10.49 27.03 12.12
CA LYS A 242 9.80 26.29 11.04
C LYS A 242 10.38 26.66 9.69
N PRO A 243 10.48 25.70 8.73
CA PRO A 243 10.94 26.01 7.39
C PRO A 243 10.18 27.20 6.78
N PRO A 244 10.86 28.14 6.12
CA PRO A 244 10.24 29.33 5.56
C PRO A 244 9.34 29.04 4.34
N VAL A 245 9.38 27.80 3.82
CA VAL A 245 8.60 27.33 2.69
C VAL A 245 7.87 26.03 3.04
N LYS A 246 6.77 25.74 2.34
CA LYS A 246 5.96 24.53 2.56
C LYS A 246 5.82 23.77 1.25
N LYS A 247 5.67 22.44 1.35
CA LYS A 247 5.33 21.59 0.20
C LYS A 247 4.05 22.08 -0.48
N GLY A 248 4.05 22.13 -1.81
CA GLY A 248 2.96 22.64 -2.65
C GLY A 248 2.91 24.16 -2.81
N GLN A 249 3.75 24.91 -2.11
CA GLN A 249 3.86 26.38 -2.25
C GLN A 249 4.67 26.72 -3.51
N TRP A 250 4.18 27.66 -4.32
CA TRP A 250 4.97 28.21 -5.40
C TRP A 250 5.88 29.32 -4.87
N VAL A 251 7.15 29.24 -5.24
CA VAL A 251 8.18 30.16 -4.78
C VAL A 251 9.02 30.66 -5.93
N LYS A 252 9.46 31.92 -5.83
CA LYS A 252 10.47 32.52 -6.66
C LYS A 252 11.75 32.64 -5.86
N VAL A 253 12.83 32.11 -6.40
CA VAL A 253 14.13 32.04 -5.72
C VAL A 253 15.16 32.81 -6.51
N ARG A 254 15.87 33.76 -5.87
CA ARG A 254 17.06 34.38 -6.39
C ARG A 254 18.26 33.80 -5.65
N GLY A 255 19.28 33.33 -6.37
CA GLY A 255 20.42 32.70 -5.77
C GLY A 255 21.57 32.50 -6.74
N ARG A 256 22.51 31.69 -6.33
CA ARG A 256 23.63 31.23 -7.14
C ARG A 256 23.44 29.74 -7.45
N ALA A 257 23.59 29.38 -8.70
CA ALA A 257 23.67 27.97 -9.05
C ALA A 257 25.13 27.50 -8.93
N GLU A 258 25.39 26.51 -8.10
CA GLU A 258 26.73 25.97 -7.83
C GLU A 258 26.72 24.46 -7.64
N ILE A 259 27.87 23.82 -7.84
CA ILE A 259 28.03 22.39 -7.57
C ILE A 259 28.15 22.18 -6.07
N ASP A 260 27.24 21.45 -5.49
CA ASP A 260 27.27 21.04 -4.09
C ASP A 260 28.46 20.10 -3.84
N ARG A 261 29.23 20.38 -2.76
CA ARG A 261 30.47 19.65 -2.46
C ARG A 261 30.28 18.21 -2.03
N PHE A 262 29.09 17.90 -1.50
CA PHE A 262 28.77 16.58 -0.95
C PHE A 262 28.06 15.70 -1.99
N THR A 263 27.06 16.24 -2.69
CA THR A 263 26.29 15.49 -3.67
C THR A 263 26.87 15.55 -5.08
N GLN A 264 27.83 16.48 -5.34
CA GLN A 264 28.39 16.74 -6.67
C GLN A 264 27.34 17.14 -7.72
N GLU A 265 26.15 17.55 -7.28
CA GLU A 265 25.05 18.01 -8.12
C GLU A 265 24.93 19.52 -8.14
N LEU A 266 24.32 20.04 -9.20
CA LEU A 266 24.01 21.45 -9.33
C LEU A 266 22.82 21.79 -8.41
N VAL A 267 23.04 22.71 -7.47
CA VAL A 267 22.04 23.20 -6.51
C VAL A 267 21.96 24.73 -6.55
N ILE A 268 20.90 25.28 -5.99
CA ILE A 268 20.77 26.72 -5.82
C ILE A 268 21.08 27.10 -4.35
N ASP A 269 22.08 27.93 -4.15
CA ASP A 269 22.36 28.66 -2.89
C ASP A 269 21.52 29.94 -2.90
N PRO A 270 20.38 30.02 -2.14
CA PRO A 270 19.46 31.14 -2.28
C PRO A 270 19.96 32.37 -1.52
N SER A 271 19.83 33.53 -2.15
CA SER A 271 20.02 34.84 -1.51
C SER A 271 18.69 35.48 -1.08
N ALA A 272 17.59 35.08 -1.71
CA ALA A 272 16.22 35.49 -1.39
C ALA A 272 15.20 34.45 -1.91
N VAL A 273 14.11 34.29 -1.17
CA VAL A 273 12.95 33.48 -1.53
C VAL A 273 11.70 34.32 -1.33
N ALA A 274 10.82 34.35 -2.30
CA ALA A 274 9.52 35.00 -2.24
C ALA A 274 8.41 34.04 -2.64
N GLU A 275 7.20 34.23 -2.11
CA GLU A 275 6.02 33.53 -2.59
C GLU A 275 5.70 33.99 -4.03
N ALA A 276 5.31 33.05 -4.86
CA ALA A 276 4.92 33.28 -6.26
C ALA A 276 3.51 32.75 -6.53
N PRO A 277 2.77 33.38 -7.45
CA PRO A 277 1.46 32.84 -7.86
C PRO A 277 1.68 31.49 -8.56
N PRO A 278 0.85 30.45 -8.24
CA PRO A 278 0.99 29.14 -8.88
C PRO A 278 0.68 29.25 -10.38
N ARG A 279 1.52 28.62 -11.20
CA ARG A 279 1.26 28.44 -12.64
C ARG A 279 0.40 27.20 -12.82
N ARG A 280 -0.93 27.37 -12.75
CA ARG A 280 -1.90 26.28 -12.90
C ARG A 280 -2.61 26.38 -14.23
N ARG A 281 -2.90 25.20 -14.83
CA ARG A 281 -3.84 25.13 -15.94
C ARG A 281 -5.23 25.53 -15.43
N THR A 282 -5.92 26.40 -16.14
CA THR A 282 -7.28 26.89 -15.82
C THR A 282 -8.24 26.47 -16.92
N ASP A 283 -9.47 26.21 -16.60
CA ASP A 283 -10.56 26.09 -17.54
C ASP A 283 -11.39 27.37 -17.51
N ASP A 284 -11.13 28.26 -18.45
CA ASP A 284 -11.77 29.58 -18.50
C ASP A 284 -13.05 29.59 -19.38
N TYR A 285 -13.43 28.44 -19.98
CA TYR A 285 -14.65 28.34 -20.78
C TYR A 285 -15.90 28.57 -19.91
N PRO A 286 -16.87 29.40 -20.34
CA PRO A 286 -18.00 29.80 -19.48
C PRO A 286 -18.86 28.61 -19.00
N GLU A 287 -19.09 27.64 -19.89
CA GLU A 287 -19.89 26.46 -19.61
C GLU A 287 -18.99 25.24 -19.52
N LYS A 288 -18.96 24.62 -18.35
CA LYS A 288 -18.03 23.51 -18.04
C LYS A 288 -18.56 22.16 -18.50
N ARG A 289 -17.66 21.31 -18.96
CA ARG A 289 -17.93 19.93 -19.29
C ARG A 289 -18.03 19.04 -18.04
N VAL A 290 -18.42 17.79 -18.21
CA VAL A 290 -18.30 16.71 -17.23
C VAL A 290 -17.38 15.64 -17.79
N GLU A 291 -16.43 15.13 -16.97
CA GLU A 291 -15.65 13.94 -17.32
C GLU A 291 -16.41 12.68 -16.87
N LEU A 292 -16.63 11.74 -17.78
CA LEU A 292 -17.37 10.50 -17.54
C LEU A 292 -16.50 9.23 -17.64
N HIS A 293 -15.22 9.36 -18.05
CA HIS A 293 -14.28 8.26 -18.19
C HIS A 293 -12.91 8.67 -17.65
N LEU A 294 -12.55 8.17 -16.46
CA LEU A 294 -11.37 8.62 -15.74
C LEU A 294 -10.79 7.49 -14.87
N HIS A 295 -9.47 7.38 -14.88
CA HIS A 295 -8.69 6.41 -14.17
C HIS A 295 -7.82 7.06 -13.08
N THR A 296 -7.82 6.44 -11.91
CA THR A 296 -6.99 6.84 -10.78
C THR A 296 -5.80 5.88 -10.59
N LYS A 297 -4.96 6.13 -9.60
CA LYS A 297 -3.93 5.17 -9.17
C LYS A 297 -4.48 3.80 -8.74
N MET A 298 -5.82 3.64 -8.63
CA MET A 298 -6.45 2.35 -8.37
C MET A 298 -6.65 1.52 -9.64
N SER A 299 -6.58 2.12 -10.84
CA SER A 299 -6.41 1.42 -12.10
C SER A 299 -5.02 0.84 -12.17
N SER A 300 -4.88 -0.47 -11.85
CA SER A 300 -3.58 -1.15 -11.83
C SER A 300 -2.87 -1.01 -13.16
N LEU A 301 -1.57 -0.81 -13.10
CA LEU A 301 -0.62 -0.85 -14.20
C LEU A 301 -0.49 0.43 -15.02
N ASP A 302 -1.48 1.32 -15.06
CA ASP A 302 -1.43 2.48 -15.95
C ASP A 302 -2.10 3.76 -15.43
N GLY A 303 -2.92 3.70 -14.37
CA GLY A 303 -3.45 4.90 -13.72
C GLY A 303 -2.39 5.61 -12.88
N ALA A 304 -2.10 6.87 -13.19
CA ALA A 304 -1.12 7.70 -12.47
C ALA A 304 -1.73 8.91 -11.74
N ALA A 305 -3.04 9.15 -11.90
CA ALA A 305 -3.75 10.25 -11.25
C ALA A 305 -4.05 9.92 -9.78
N ASP A 306 -3.59 10.77 -8.84
CA ASP A 306 -4.06 10.70 -7.47
C ASP A 306 -5.55 11.06 -7.39
N THR A 307 -6.32 10.22 -6.71
CA THR A 307 -7.79 10.35 -6.63
C THR A 307 -8.23 11.70 -6.07
N ARG A 308 -7.58 12.17 -5.02
CA ARG A 308 -7.93 13.44 -4.36
C ARG A 308 -7.53 14.64 -5.20
N ASP A 309 -6.36 14.56 -5.85
CA ASP A 309 -5.81 15.64 -6.64
C ASP A 309 -6.60 15.85 -7.93
N ILE A 310 -7.01 14.78 -8.63
CA ILE A 310 -7.77 14.93 -9.88
C ILE A 310 -9.19 15.46 -9.64
N ILE A 311 -9.84 15.05 -8.55
CA ILE A 311 -11.16 15.57 -8.16
C ILE A 311 -11.07 17.04 -7.76
N ARG A 312 -10.05 17.42 -6.99
CA ARG A 312 -9.80 18.81 -6.62
C ARG A 312 -9.54 19.66 -7.86
N GLN A 313 -8.74 19.15 -8.81
CA GLN A 313 -8.47 19.88 -10.06
C GLN A 313 -9.74 20.14 -10.87
N ALA A 314 -10.63 19.16 -11.00
CA ALA A 314 -11.91 19.35 -11.69
C ALA A 314 -12.81 20.37 -10.97
N ALA A 315 -12.84 20.33 -9.63
CA ALA A 315 -13.58 21.30 -8.83
C ALA A 315 -13.01 22.73 -8.96
N GLU A 316 -11.68 22.89 -8.93
CA GLU A 316 -10.99 24.17 -9.16
C GLU A 316 -11.31 24.76 -10.56
N TRP A 317 -11.52 23.90 -11.56
CA TRP A 317 -11.95 24.30 -12.89
C TRP A 317 -13.45 24.65 -12.97
N GLY A 318 -14.22 24.36 -11.93
CA GLY A 318 -15.66 24.59 -11.86
C GLY A 318 -16.47 23.56 -12.63
N HIS A 319 -15.95 22.36 -12.87
CA HIS A 319 -16.72 21.27 -13.44
C HIS A 319 -17.87 20.89 -12.50
N PRO A 320 -19.12 20.68 -13.00
CA PRO A 320 -20.28 20.41 -12.13
C PRO A 320 -20.25 18.99 -11.54
N ALA A 321 -19.60 18.05 -12.24
CA ALA A 321 -19.47 16.66 -11.82
C ALA A 321 -18.24 16.02 -12.44
N ILE A 322 -17.81 14.89 -11.86
CA ILE A 322 -16.74 14.02 -12.36
C ILE A 322 -17.08 12.57 -12.05
N ALA A 323 -16.82 11.65 -13.00
CA ALA A 323 -16.92 10.22 -12.77
C ALA A 323 -15.55 9.63 -12.40
N VAL A 324 -15.54 8.53 -11.66
CA VAL A 324 -14.39 7.65 -11.46
C VAL A 324 -14.74 6.28 -11.99
N THR A 325 -13.96 5.77 -12.94
CA THR A 325 -14.26 4.56 -13.73
C THR A 325 -13.03 3.67 -13.88
N ASP A 326 -12.36 3.34 -12.78
CA ASP A 326 -11.14 2.52 -12.77
C ASP A 326 -11.35 1.15 -13.44
N HIS A 327 -10.31 0.55 -14.01
CA HIS A 327 -10.32 -0.75 -14.69
C HIS A 327 -10.75 -1.90 -13.78
N GLY A 328 -11.97 -2.37 -13.94
CA GLY A 328 -12.55 -3.55 -13.28
C GLY A 328 -12.66 -3.46 -11.76
N VAL A 329 -12.43 -2.30 -11.15
CA VAL A 329 -12.42 -2.09 -9.70
C VAL A 329 -13.07 -0.77 -9.31
N VAL A 330 -13.45 -0.65 -8.02
CA VAL A 330 -14.05 0.56 -7.46
C VAL A 330 -13.36 1.02 -6.18
N HIS A 331 -12.10 0.64 -5.99
CA HIS A 331 -11.31 0.92 -4.78
C HIS A 331 -11.20 2.41 -4.43
N ALA A 332 -11.23 3.28 -5.44
CA ALA A 332 -11.11 4.72 -5.26
C ALA A 332 -12.35 5.40 -4.65
N PHE A 333 -13.51 4.74 -4.61
CA PHE A 333 -14.77 5.40 -4.26
C PHE A 333 -14.81 6.10 -2.91
N PRO A 334 -14.29 5.50 -1.80
CA PRO A 334 -14.28 6.17 -0.50
C PRO A 334 -13.44 7.45 -0.51
N ASP A 335 -12.22 7.41 -1.04
CA ASP A 335 -11.34 8.57 -1.15
C ASP A 335 -11.90 9.63 -2.12
N ALA A 336 -12.50 9.19 -3.22
CA ALA A 336 -13.16 10.07 -4.19
C ALA A 336 -14.34 10.81 -3.57
N TYR A 337 -15.16 10.10 -2.78
CA TYR A 337 -16.28 10.72 -2.07
C TYR A 337 -15.83 11.77 -1.06
N ALA A 338 -14.82 11.45 -0.25
CA ALA A 338 -14.27 12.38 0.71
C ALA A 338 -13.72 13.64 0.03
N ALA A 339 -12.98 13.47 -1.07
CA ALA A 339 -12.43 14.58 -1.86
C ALA A 339 -13.53 15.43 -2.53
N ALA A 340 -14.53 14.78 -3.15
CA ALA A 340 -15.63 15.45 -3.81
C ALA A 340 -16.50 16.27 -2.83
N LYS A 341 -16.81 15.68 -1.64
CA LYS A 341 -17.53 16.35 -0.57
C LYS A 341 -16.78 17.58 -0.05
N ALA A 342 -15.46 17.45 0.14
CA ALA A 342 -14.60 18.55 0.59
C ALA A 342 -14.49 19.67 -0.45
N ALA A 343 -14.46 19.33 -1.74
CA ALA A 343 -14.34 20.28 -2.86
C ALA A 343 -15.67 20.83 -3.38
N GLY A 344 -16.81 20.27 -2.95
CA GLY A 344 -18.15 20.69 -3.38
C GLY A 344 -18.48 20.36 -4.83
N ILE A 345 -17.93 19.24 -5.37
CA ILE A 345 -18.21 18.74 -6.71
C ILE A 345 -19.02 17.44 -6.64
N LYS A 346 -19.94 17.22 -7.58
CA LYS A 346 -20.71 15.97 -7.68
C LYS A 346 -19.83 14.81 -8.15
N LEU A 347 -19.81 13.71 -7.39
CA LEU A 347 -19.15 12.47 -7.78
C LEU A 347 -20.13 11.52 -8.47
N ILE A 348 -19.71 10.90 -9.57
CA ILE A 348 -20.42 9.84 -10.28
C ILE A 348 -19.60 8.56 -10.11
N TYR A 349 -20.23 7.52 -9.58
CA TYR A 349 -19.62 6.20 -9.37
C TYR A 349 -19.73 5.36 -10.63
N GLY A 350 -18.63 4.81 -11.08
CA GLY A 350 -18.60 3.94 -12.25
C GLY A 350 -17.41 2.99 -12.27
N VAL A 351 -17.41 2.09 -13.22
CA VAL A 351 -16.32 1.17 -13.51
C VAL A 351 -16.14 1.04 -15.02
N GLU A 352 -14.88 1.01 -15.48
CA GLU A 352 -14.60 0.48 -16.79
C GLU A 352 -14.42 -1.04 -16.67
N GLY A 353 -15.46 -1.79 -17.05
CA GLY A 353 -15.52 -3.25 -16.95
C GLY A 353 -14.99 -3.95 -18.20
N TYR A 354 -14.80 -5.26 -18.10
CA TYR A 354 -14.36 -6.14 -19.18
C TYR A 354 -15.53 -7.01 -19.66
N LEU A 355 -16.30 -6.50 -20.61
CA LEU A 355 -17.48 -7.18 -21.19
C LEU A 355 -17.07 -8.43 -21.96
N VAL A 356 -17.78 -9.54 -21.73
CA VAL A 356 -17.64 -10.78 -22.49
C VAL A 356 -19.01 -11.30 -22.94
N ASN A 357 -19.01 -12.07 -24.02
CA ASN A 357 -20.22 -12.80 -24.44
C ASN A 357 -20.46 -14.02 -23.55
N ASP A 358 -21.73 -14.31 -23.30
CA ASP A 358 -22.12 -15.46 -22.49
C ASP A 358 -21.64 -16.78 -23.12
N GLY A 359 -21.06 -17.65 -22.31
CA GLY A 359 -20.50 -18.92 -22.73
C GLY A 359 -19.09 -18.87 -23.34
N ASP A 360 -18.52 -17.68 -23.54
CA ASP A 360 -17.13 -17.47 -24.01
C ASP A 360 -16.31 -16.65 -22.99
N GLU A 361 -16.27 -17.10 -21.76
CA GLU A 361 -15.61 -16.41 -20.66
C GLU A 361 -14.07 -16.28 -20.82
N ARG A 362 -13.46 -17.07 -21.70
CA ARG A 362 -12.03 -17.01 -22.02
C ARG A 362 -11.71 -16.32 -23.34
N GLY A 363 -12.74 -15.93 -24.09
CA GLY A 363 -12.62 -15.21 -25.35
C GLY A 363 -12.16 -13.78 -25.21
N ARG A 364 -12.30 -13.01 -26.27
CA ARG A 364 -12.00 -11.58 -26.29
C ARG A 364 -12.92 -10.83 -25.35
N SER A 365 -12.35 -9.97 -24.50
CA SER A 365 -13.11 -9.00 -23.69
C SER A 365 -13.05 -7.62 -24.34
N TYR A 366 -14.11 -6.83 -24.11
CA TYR A 366 -14.23 -5.47 -24.56
C TYR A 366 -14.39 -4.54 -23.36
N HIS A 367 -13.89 -3.30 -23.45
CA HIS A 367 -14.13 -2.32 -22.42
C HIS A 367 -15.60 -1.83 -22.47
N ILE A 368 -16.13 -1.53 -21.31
CA ILE A 368 -17.50 -1.03 -21.12
C ILE A 368 -17.53 -0.11 -19.90
N VAL A 369 -18.07 1.09 -20.03
CA VAL A 369 -18.29 2.00 -18.89
C VAL A 369 -19.65 1.74 -18.28
N ILE A 370 -19.71 1.48 -16.98
CA ILE A 370 -20.95 1.27 -16.23
C ILE A 370 -21.01 2.29 -15.11
N LEU A 371 -21.98 3.21 -15.15
CA LEU A 371 -22.20 4.26 -14.16
C LEU A 371 -23.42 3.93 -13.30
N ALA A 372 -23.37 4.27 -12.00
CA ALA A 372 -24.50 4.17 -11.09
C ALA A 372 -25.33 5.46 -11.09
N ALA A 373 -26.59 5.37 -11.48
CA ALA A 373 -27.51 6.49 -11.46
C ALA A 373 -28.11 6.78 -10.07
N ASP A 374 -28.30 5.75 -9.27
CA ASP A 374 -28.90 5.83 -7.94
C ASP A 374 -28.35 4.72 -7.01
N LYS A 375 -28.88 4.62 -5.78
CA LYS A 375 -28.48 3.59 -4.80
C LYS A 375 -28.72 2.16 -5.28
N THR A 376 -29.76 1.92 -6.08
CA THR A 376 -30.02 0.60 -6.68
C THR A 376 -28.96 0.26 -7.69
N GLY A 377 -28.61 1.22 -8.56
CA GLY A 377 -27.52 1.09 -9.52
C GLY A 377 -26.16 0.90 -8.84
N LEU A 378 -25.88 1.61 -7.74
CA LEU A 378 -24.63 1.44 -6.99
C LEU A 378 -24.52 0.01 -6.41
N ARG A 379 -25.59 -0.51 -5.84
CA ARG A 379 -25.64 -1.90 -5.37
C ARG A 379 -25.42 -2.88 -6.52
N HIS A 380 -26.10 -2.72 -7.64
CA HIS A 380 -25.92 -3.54 -8.82
C HIS A 380 -24.50 -3.47 -9.40
N LEU A 381 -23.87 -2.29 -9.35
CA LEU A 381 -22.47 -2.11 -9.72
C LEU A 381 -21.55 -2.93 -8.80
N TYR A 382 -21.79 -2.90 -7.49
CA TYR A 382 -21.03 -3.71 -6.50
C TYR A 382 -21.22 -5.22 -6.72
N GLU A 383 -22.45 -5.66 -7.01
CA GLU A 383 -22.72 -7.06 -7.38
C GLU A 383 -21.98 -7.47 -8.65
N LEU A 384 -21.96 -6.63 -9.71
CA LEU A 384 -21.24 -6.90 -10.96
C LEU A 384 -19.73 -6.99 -10.75
N VAL A 385 -19.15 -6.06 -9.98
CA VAL A 385 -17.73 -6.11 -9.63
C VAL A 385 -17.42 -7.36 -8.83
N SER A 386 -18.25 -7.73 -7.84
CA SER A 386 -18.06 -8.96 -7.06
C SER A 386 -18.12 -10.21 -7.93
N LEU A 387 -19.12 -10.32 -8.80
CA LEU A 387 -19.26 -11.44 -9.73
C LEU A 387 -18.05 -11.57 -10.66
N SER A 388 -17.52 -10.45 -11.16
CA SER A 388 -16.37 -10.44 -12.06
C SER A 388 -15.10 -10.95 -11.38
N HIS A 389 -14.90 -10.62 -10.10
CA HIS A 389 -13.74 -11.05 -9.32
C HIS A 389 -13.88 -12.47 -8.76
N LEU A 390 -15.07 -12.87 -8.30
CA LEU A 390 -15.30 -14.18 -7.68
C LEU A 390 -15.49 -15.30 -8.70
N HIS A 391 -16.24 -15.05 -9.77
CA HIS A 391 -16.72 -16.11 -10.67
C HIS A 391 -16.17 -16.04 -12.09
N HIS A 392 -15.90 -14.83 -12.60
CA HIS A 392 -15.55 -14.62 -14.02
C HIS A 392 -14.14 -14.05 -14.22
N PHE A 393 -13.25 -14.13 -13.24
CA PHE A 393 -11.88 -13.66 -13.36
C PHE A 393 -11.05 -14.57 -14.28
N TYR A 394 -10.57 -14.02 -15.38
CA TYR A 394 -9.53 -14.63 -16.23
C TYR A 394 -8.65 -13.54 -16.81
N ARG A 395 -7.42 -13.37 -16.32
CA ARG A 395 -6.48 -12.27 -16.56
C ARG A 395 -7.02 -10.92 -16.06
N HIS A 396 -8.31 -10.63 -16.28
CA HIS A 396 -9.05 -9.45 -15.84
C HIS A 396 -10.39 -9.87 -15.25
N PRO A 397 -11.03 -9.04 -14.41
CA PRO A 397 -12.36 -9.30 -13.87
C PRO A 397 -13.42 -9.07 -14.96
N ARG A 398 -13.94 -10.14 -15.54
CA ARG A 398 -14.81 -10.12 -16.71
C ARG A 398 -16.28 -10.07 -16.29
N ILE A 399 -17.10 -9.40 -17.09
CA ILE A 399 -18.53 -9.26 -16.85
C ILE A 399 -19.29 -9.83 -18.05
N PRO A 400 -20.00 -10.96 -17.88
CA PRO A 400 -20.89 -11.50 -18.91
C PRO A 400 -22.03 -10.51 -19.24
N ARG A 401 -22.40 -10.40 -20.50
CA ARG A 401 -23.46 -9.48 -20.99
C ARG A 401 -24.78 -9.70 -20.25
N SER A 402 -25.20 -10.97 -20.07
CA SER A 402 -26.42 -11.32 -19.35
C SER A 402 -26.45 -10.87 -17.89
N GLU A 403 -25.30 -10.77 -17.22
CA GLU A 403 -25.24 -10.29 -15.83
C GLU A 403 -25.50 -8.78 -15.73
N ILE A 404 -25.06 -7.99 -16.73
CA ILE A 404 -25.41 -6.57 -16.86
C ILE A 404 -26.91 -6.41 -17.14
N GLU A 405 -27.47 -7.22 -18.07
CA GLU A 405 -28.90 -7.18 -18.39
C GLU A 405 -29.81 -7.50 -17.19
N LYS A 406 -29.43 -8.47 -16.38
CA LYS A 406 -30.14 -8.84 -15.15
C LYS A 406 -30.18 -7.72 -14.10
N ARG A 407 -29.15 -6.85 -14.11
CA ARG A 407 -28.93 -5.77 -13.11
C ARG A 407 -29.02 -4.37 -13.75
N ARG A 408 -29.78 -4.25 -14.86
CA ARG A 408 -29.81 -3.01 -15.65
C ARG A 408 -30.43 -1.83 -14.91
N GLU A 409 -31.32 -2.09 -13.94
CA GLU A 409 -32.00 -1.04 -13.18
C GLU A 409 -31.01 -0.18 -12.40
N GLY A 410 -31.13 1.13 -12.53
CA GLY A 410 -30.24 2.11 -11.89
C GLY A 410 -28.84 2.21 -12.50
N LEU A 411 -28.54 1.49 -13.58
CA LEU A 411 -27.27 1.56 -14.30
C LEU A 411 -27.40 2.37 -15.59
N ILE A 412 -26.35 3.12 -15.93
CA ILE A 412 -26.14 3.81 -17.20
C ILE A 412 -24.91 3.21 -17.86
N VAL A 413 -25.05 2.69 -19.08
CA VAL A 413 -23.99 1.91 -19.74
C VAL A 413 -23.50 2.63 -20.98
N GLY A 414 -22.18 2.85 -21.08
CA GLY A 414 -21.49 3.50 -22.18
C GLY A 414 -20.61 2.55 -22.97
N SER A 415 -20.34 2.90 -24.24
CA SER A 415 -19.59 2.06 -25.18
C SER A 415 -18.07 2.02 -24.96
N ALA A 416 -17.55 2.78 -24.00
CA ALA A 416 -16.14 2.92 -23.64
C ALA A 416 -15.19 3.39 -24.78
N CYS A 417 -13.89 3.13 -24.62
CA CYS A 417 -12.78 3.58 -25.43
C CYS A 417 -12.59 2.74 -26.73
N GLU A 418 -11.39 2.83 -27.31
CA GLU A 418 -11.03 2.04 -28.51
C GLU A 418 -11.06 0.52 -28.28
N ALA A 419 -10.91 0.07 -27.04
CA ALA A 419 -11.03 -1.35 -26.66
C ALA A 419 -12.50 -1.79 -26.48
N GLY A 420 -13.48 -0.88 -26.65
CA GLY A 420 -14.90 -1.16 -26.61
C GLY A 420 -15.41 -1.96 -27.81
N GLU A 421 -16.49 -2.73 -27.64
CA GLU A 421 -17.03 -3.61 -28.69
C GLU A 421 -17.43 -2.84 -29.95
N LEU A 422 -18.08 -1.67 -29.83
CA LEU A 422 -18.51 -0.86 -30.97
C LEU A 422 -17.32 -0.33 -31.77
N PHE A 423 -16.31 0.23 -31.11
CA PHE A 423 -15.12 0.75 -31.78
C PHE A 423 -14.39 -0.36 -32.53
N GLN A 424 -14.20 -1.50 -31.88
CA GLN A 424 -13.55 -2.67 -32.47
C GLN A 424 -14.36 -3.23 -33.67
N ALA A 425 -15.68 -3.27 -33.58
CA ALA A 425 -16.52 -3.70 -34.71
C ALA A 425 -16.43 -2.74 -35.92
N ILE A 426 -16.24 -1.43 -35.69
CA ILE A 426 -16.00 -0.45 -36.74
C ILE A 426 -14.62 -0.71 -37.38
N LEU A 427 -13.55 -0.93 -36.59
CA LEU A 427 -12.22 -1.30 -37.11
C LEU A 427 -12.22 -2.56 -37.95
N GLU A 428 -13.01 -3.56 -37.56
CA GLU A 428 -13.21 -4.82 -38.28
C GLU A 428 -14.06 -4.66 -39.54
N GLY A 429 -14.59 -3.47 -39.82
CA GLY A 429 -15.43 -3.20 -41.00
C GLY A 429 -16.79 -3.89 -40.97
N GLN A 430 -17.36 -4.12 -39.78
CA GLN A 430 -18.66 -4.75 -39.62
C GLN A 430 -19.75 -3.93 -40.34
N PRO A 431 -20.78 -4.62 -40.92
CA PRO A 431 -21.85 -3.91 -41.63
C PRO A 431 -22.66 -3.03 -40.64
N ARG A 432 -23.16 -1.88 -41.17
CA ARG A 432 -23.91 -0.88 -40.38
C ARG A 432 -25.03 -1.48 -39.55
N GLN A 433 -25.77 -2.49 -40.08
CA GLN A 433 -26.82 -3.19 -39.34
C GLN A 433 -26.28 -3.82 -38.06
N ARG A 434 -25.11 -4.46 -38.13
CA ARG A 434 -24.45 -5.07 -36.95
C ARG A 434 -23.96 -4.00 -35.96
N LEU A 435 -23.44 -2.90 -36.45
CA LEU A 435 -23.04 -1.77 -35.59
C LEU A 435 -24.24 -1.18 -34.83
N LEU A 436 -25.39 -1.05 -35.47
CA LEU A 436 -26.64 -0.60 -34.82
C LEU A 436 -27.15 -1.61 -33.78
N GLU A 437 -27.02 -2.93 -34.02
CA GLU A 437 -27.34 -3.96 -33.03
C GLU A 437 -26.47 -3.85 -31.80
N ILE A 438 -25.15 -3.69 -31.96
CA ILE A 438 -24.19 -3.48 -30.86
C ILE A 438 -24.53 -2.20 -30.11
N ALA A 439 -24.73 -1.07 -30.82
CA ALA A 439 -24.99 0.24 -30.23
C ALA A 439 -26.24 0.27 -29.34
N ARG A 440 -27.31 -0.51 -29.68
CA ARG A 440 -28.55 -0.58 -28.89
C ARG A 440 -28.39 -1.16 -27.47
N PHE A 441 -27.28 -1.81 -27.18
CA PHE A 441 -26.98 -2.32 -25.85
C PHE A 441 -26.67 -1.20 -24.85
N TYR A 442 -26.14 -0.06 -25.36
CA TYR A 442 -25.65 1.06 -24.54
C TYR A 442 -26.74 2.12 -24.33
N ASP A 443 -26.59 2.94 -23.27
CA ASP A 443 -27.42 4.12 -23.02
C ASP A 443 -26.82 5.36 -23.68
N TYR A 444 -25.50 5.37 -23.89
CA TYR A 444 -24.77 6.41 -24.62
C TYR A 444 -23.58 5.80 -25.36
N LEU A 445 -23.14 6.46 -26.41
CA LEU A 445 -21.90 6.11 -27.10
C LEU A 445 -20.79 7.09 -26.72
N GLU A 446 -19.56 6.64 -26.84
CA GLU A 446 -18.38 7.40 -26.45
C GLU A 446 -17.45 7.64 -27.63
N ILE A 447 -16.86 8.83 -27.70
CA ILE A 447 -15.77 9.22 -28.60
C ILE A 447 -14.66 9.87 -27.81
N GLN A 448 -13.42 9.71 -28.29
CA GLN A 448 -12.24 10.20 -27.61
C GLN A 448 -11.38 11.09 -28.52
N PRO A 449 -10.48 11.95 -27.94
CA PRO A 449 -9.50 12.71 -28.70
C PRO A 449 -8.67 11.82 -29.63
N LEU A 450 -8.35 12.34 -30.81
CA LEU A 450 -7.61 11.54 -31.82
C LEU A 450 -6.24 11.10 -31.31
N GLY A 451 -5.61 11.92 -30.45
CA GLY A 451 -4.32 11.59 -29.82
C GLY A 451 -4.35 10.32 -28.96
N ASN A 452 -5.51 10.01 -28.32
CA ASN A 452 -5.65 8.78 -27.53
C ASN A 452 -5.45 7.52 -28.39
N ASN A 453 -5.91 7.57 -29.65
CA ASN A 453 -5.93 6.47 -30.61
C ASN A 453 -4.84 6.59 -31.70
N ARG A 454 -3.86 7.49 -31.52
CA ARG A 454 -2.79 7.73 -32.50
C ARG A 454 -1.99 6.47 -32.81
N PHE A 455 -1.82 5.58 -31.84
CA PHE A 455 -1.10 4.31 -31.99
C PHE A 455 -1.70 3.43 -33.11
N LEU A 456 -3.00 3.51 -33.39
CA LEU A 456 -3.65 2.78 -34.50
C LEU A 456 -3.20 3.29 -35.88
N VAL A 457 -2.77 4.54 -35.96
CA VAL A 457 -2.14 5.08 -37.16
C VAL A 457 -0.67 4.66 -37.24
N ASP A 458 0.02 4.70 -36.12
CA ASP A 458 1.45 4.39 -36.05
C ASP A 458 1.74 2.90 -36.34
N ASP A 459 0.82 2.00 -35.99
CA ASP A 459 0.93 0.56 -36.29
C ASP A 459 0.29 0.16 -37.64
N GLY A 460 -0.35 1.13 -38.34
CA GLY A 460 -0.95 0.92 -39.65
C GLY A 460 -2.33 0.29 -39.66
N THR A 461 -2.97 0.09 -38.51
CA THR A 461 -4.36 -0.40 -38.38
C THR A 461 -5.34 0.61 -39.01
N VAL A 462 -5.10 1.90 -38.78
CA VAL A 462 -5.82 3.02 -39.40
C VAL A 462 -4.83 3.76 -40.30
N LYS A 463 -5.29 4.15 -41.48
CA LYS A 463 -4.42 4.72 -42.52
C LYS A 463 -3.76 6.05 -42.10
N ASP A 464 -4.58 6.95 -41.55
CA ASP A 464 -4.18 8.31 -41.18
C ASP A 464 -5.15 8.89 -40.14
N GLU A 465 -4.87 10.10 -39.70
CA GLU A 465 -5.70 10.81 -38.72
C GLU A 465 -7.15 11.07 -39.22
N GLU A 466 -7.36 11.20 -40.52
CA GLU A 466 -8.70 11.35 -41.10
C GLU A 466 -9.50 10.04 -40.91
N GLY A 467 -8.83 8.88 -40.96
CA GLY A 467 -9.45 7.61 -40.64
C GLY A 467 -9.95 7.55 -39.18
N LEU A 468 -9.20 8.11 -38.22
CA LEU A 468 -9.66 8.25 -36.84
C LEU A 468 -10.88 9.16 -36.70
N ARG A 469 -10.89 10.29 -37.44
CA ARG A 469 -12.07 11.18 -37.50
C ARG A 469 -13.30 10.46 -38.07
N ASP A 470 -13.11 9.63 -39.08
CA ASP A 470 -14.22 8.88 -39.72
C ASP A 470 -14.81 7.83 -38.79
N ILE A 471 -14.00 7.22 -37.92
CA ILE A 471 -14.49 6.33 -36.83
C ILE A 471 -15.38 7.12 -35.88
N ASN A 472 -14.90 8.26 -35.35
CA ASN A 472 -15.70 9.12 -34.47
C ASN A 472 -16.99 9.63 -35.15
N ARG A 473 -16.93 10.06 -36.42
CA ARG A 473 -18.11 10.45 -37.19
C ARG A 473 -19.10 9.30 -37.38
N THR A 474 -18.60 8.09 -37.57
CA THR A 474 -19.45 6.89 -37.67
C THR A 474 -20.20 6.65 -36.38
N ILE A 475 -19.52 6.72 -35.20
CA ILE A 475 -20.16 6.58 -33.88
C ILE A 475 -21.22 7.65 -33.68
N VAL A 476 -20.93 8.91 -34.00
CA VAL A 476 -21.92 10.03 -33.94
C VAL A 476 -23.09 9.76 -34.83
N SER A 477 -22.88 9.32 -36.09
CA SER A 477 -23.95 9.00 -37.04
C SER A 477 -24.84 7.82 -36.58
N LEU A 478 -24.29 6.81 -35.94
CA LEU A 478 -25.05 5.68 -35.35
C LEU A 478 -25.95 6.17 -34.22
N ALA A 479 -25.40 7.00 -33.32
CA ALA A 479 -26.14 7.55 -32.20
C ALA A 479 -27.27 8.49 -32.66
N GLU A 480 -27.03 9.36 -33.66
CA GLU A 480 -28.07 10.23 -34.29
C GLU A 480 -29.21 9.38 -34.86
N GLU A 481 -28.92 8.26 -35.54
CA GLU A 481 -29.93 7.35 -36.07
C GLU A 481 -30.74 6.64 -34.95
N LEU A 482 -30.11 6.36 -33.81
CA LEU A 482 -30.77 5.72 -32.67
C LEU A 482 -31.41 6.72 -31.70
N GLY A 483 -31.18 8.03 -31.90
CA GLY A 483 -31.68 9.08 -31.01
C GLY A 483 -31.07 9.04 -29.61
N MET A 484 -29.81 8.57 -29.48
CA MET A 484 -29.10 8.44 -28.24
C MET A 484 -27.94 9.44 -28.10
N PRO A 485 -27.51 9.79 -26.88
CA PRO A 485 -26.40 10.73 -26.67
C PRO A 485 -25.04 10.12 -27.06
N VAL A 486 -24.13 11.00 -27.51
CA VAL A 486 -22.70 10.70 -27.65
C VAL A 486 -21.93 11.60 -26.71
N VAL A 487 -21.06 11.06 -25.92
CA VAL A 487 -20.19 11.81 -24.99
C VAL A 487 -18.75 11.81 -25.47
N ALA A 488 -18.09 12.94 -25.36
CA ALA A 488 -16.64 13.06 -25.56
C ALA A 488 -15.94 13.01 -24.20
N THR A 489 -15.09 12.00 -24.00
CA THR A 489 -14.35 11.79 -22.76
C THR A 489 -12.84 11.95 -22.98
N SER A 490 -12.09 12.31 -21.94
CA SER A 490 -10.63 12.36 -22.02
C SER A 490 -9.97 10.99 -21.87
N ASP A 491 -10.67 10.03 -21.23
CA ASP A 491 -10.08 8.78 -20.78
C ASP A 491 -8.80 9.06 -19.94
N ALA A 492 -8.98 9.94 -18.94
CA ALA A 492 -7.86 10.53 -18.24
C ALA A 492 -7.19 9.54 -17.28
N HIS A 493 -5.91 9.26 -17.49
CA HIS A 493 -5.08 8.42 -16.63
C HIS A 493 -4.10 9.24 -15.77
N PHE A 494 -3.96 10.53 -16.06
CA PHE A 494 -3.14 11.48 -15.30
C PHE A 494 -3.71 12.90 -15.45
N ILE A 495 -3.25 13.82 -14.59
CA ILE A 495 -3.87 15.15 -14.45
C ILE A 495 -3.37 16.12 -15.51
N HIS A 496 -2.05 16.24 -15.67
CA HIS A 496 -1.41 17.21 -16.54
C HIS A 496 -0.62 16.52 -17.66
N PRO A 497 -0.46 17.16 -18.84
CA PRO A 497 0.29 16.56 -19.96
C PRO A 497 1.69 16.05 -19.57
N GLU A 498 2.38 16.75 -18.66
CA GLU A 498 3.71 16.42 -18.18
C GLU A 498 3.76 15.21 -17.23
N ASP A 499 2.62 14.72 -16.73
CA ASP A 499 2.53 13.57 -15.83
C ASP A 499 2.54 12.23 -16.62
N GLU A 500 2.51 12.29 -17.93
CA GLU A 500 2.59 11.14 -18.83
C GLU A 500 3.79 10.23 -18.52
N ILE A 501 4.91 10.82 -18.12
CA ILE A 501 6.13 10.09 -17.77
C ILE A 501 5.90 9.08 -16.62
N PHE A 502 5.03 9.39 -15.66
CA PHE A 502 4.73 8.47 -14.55
C PHE A 502 4.05 7.20 -15.06
N ARG A 503 3.06 7.34 -15.96
CA ARG A 503 2.39 6.21 -16.58
C ARG A 503 3.39 5.33 -17.35
N ARG A 504 4.29 5.91 -18.12
CA ARG A 504 5.33 5.17 -18.85
C ARG A 504 6.25 4.39 -17.92
N ILE A 505 6.70 4.98 -16.82
CA ILE A 505 7.54 4.32 -15.83
C ILE A 505 6.81 3.12 -15.21
N ILE A 506 5.54 3.30 -14.82
CA ILE A 506 4.72 2.24 -14.23
C ILE A 506 4.56 1.09 -15.23
N MET A 507 4.18 1.37 -16.47
CA MET A 507 4.00 0.38 -17.52
C MET A 507 5.31 -0.35 -17.86
N ALA A 508 6.43 0.38 -17.95
CA ALA A 508 7.75 -0.22 -18.17
C ALA A 508 8.17 -1.13 -17.01
N GLY A 509 7.87 -0.73 -15.75
CA GLY A 509 8.10 -1.54 -14.56
C GLY A 509 7.37 -2.89 -14.60
N HIS A 510 6.21 -2.94 -15.28
CA HIS A 510 5.42 -4.15 -15.50
C HIS A 510 5.73 -4.87 -16.81
N GLY A 511 6.70 -4.40 -17.58
CA GLY A 511 7.18 -5.07 -18.79
C GLY A 511 6.34 -4.84 -20.05
N PHE A 512 5.52 -3.78 -20.09
CA PHE A 512 4.75 -3.42 -21.28
C PHE A 512 5.64 -2.77 -22.34
N SER A 513 5.70 -3.34 -23.54
CA SER A 513 6.46 -2.79 -24.68
C SER A 513 5.88 -1.46 -25.18
N THR A 514 4.62 -1.17 -24.92
CA THR A 514 3.95 0.10 -25.26
C THR A 514 4.37 1.28 -24.40
N ALA A 515 5.13 1.04 -23.32
CA ALA A 515 5.65 2.10 -22.43
C ALA A 515 6.57 3.10 -23.15
N GLU A 516 7.13 2.76 -24.30
CA GLU A 516 7.96 3.67 -25.11
C GLU A 516 7.15 4.73 -25.85
N ARG A 517 5.83 4.54 -26.04
CA ARG A 517 4.96 5.43 -26.81
C ARG A 517 4.20 6.38 -25.88
N PRO A 518 4.43 7.69 -25.97
CA PRO A 518 3.65 8.65 -25.22
C PRO A 518 2.20 8.68 -25.72
N THR A 519 1.26 8.67 -24.76
CA THR A 519 -0.19 8.72 -25.07
C THR A 519 -0.80 9.86 -24.24
N PRO A 520 -1.49 10.86 -24.85
CA PRO A 520 -1.92 12.08 -24.16
C PRO A 520 -3.23 11.89 -23.37
N LEU A 521 -3.27 10.92 -22.45
CA LEU A 521 -4.44 10.57 -21.61
C LEU A 521 -4.53 11.47 -20.37
N TYR A 522 -4.45 12.78 -20.55
CA TYR A 522 -4.56 13.75 -19.46
C TYR A 522 -5.97 14.33 -19.32
N LEU A 523 -6.29 14.81 -18.12
CA LEU A 523 -7.55 15.51 -17.89
C LEU A 523 -7.57 16.82 -18.69
N ARG A 524 -8.49 16.94 -19.65
CA ARG A 524 -8.64 18.10 -20.55
C ARG A 524 -9.66 19.10 -20.05
N THR A 525 -9.37 20.39 -20.23
CA THR A 525 -10.31 21.48 -20.02
C THR A 525 -11.44 21.45 -21.06
N THR A 526 -12.50 22.19 -20.81
CA THR A 526 -13.64 22.32 -21.77
C THR A 526 -13.17 22.88 -23.10
N ALA A 527 -12.30 23.91 -23.08
CA ALA A 527 -11.78 24.53 -24.30
C ALA A 527 -10.93 23.57 -25.13
N GLU A 528 -10.00 22.82 -24.47
CA GLU A 528 -9.18 21.79 -25.12
C GLU A 528 -10.05 20.70 -25.77
N MET A 529 -11.09 20.23 -25.09
CA MET A 529 -12.00 19.23 -25.67
C MET A 529 -12.82 19.76 -26.85
N LEU A 530 -13.30 21.02 -26.80
CA LEU A 530 -14.00 21.63 -27.92
C LEU A 530 -13.09 21.79 -29.15
N GLU A 531 -11.80 22.10 -28.96
CA GLU A 531 -10.80 22.15 -30.01
C GLU A 531 -10.56 20.78 -30.64
N GLU A 532 -10.40 19.75 -29.83
CA GLU A 532 -10.21 18.34 -30.26
C GLU A 532 -11.35 17.87 -31.18
N PHE A 533 -12.61 18.27 -30.90
CA PHE A 533 -13.78 17.85 -31.66
C PHE A 533 -14.31 18.89 -32.65
N ALA A 534 -13.56 19.97 -32.89
CA ALA A 534 -13.98 21.05 -33.83
C ALA A 534 -14.30 20.54 -35.26
N TYR A 535 -13.68 19.41 -35.67
CA TYR A 535 -13.94 18.79 -36.97
C TYR A 535 -15.38 18.23 -37.14
N LEU A 536 -16.15 18.10 -36.06
CA LEU A 536 -17.57 17.73 -36.09
C LEU A 536 -18.48 18.92 -36.40
N GLY A 537 -17.94 20.15 -36.38
CA GLY A 537 -18.68 21.39 -36.43
C GLY A 537 -19.13 21.87 -35.04
N GLU A 538 -19.24 23.18 -34.86
CA GLU A 538 -19.45 23.85 -33.56
C GLU A 538 -20.61 23.27 -32.73
N GLU A 539 -21.78 23.08 -33.36
CA GLU A 539 -22.99 22.59 -32.69
C GLU A 539 -22.82 21.15 -32.16
N ARG A 540 -22.27 20.22 -33.00
CA ARG A 540 -22.05 18.86 -32.61
C ARG A 540 -20.94 18.76 -31.56
N ALA A 541 -19.84 19.49 -31.75
CA ALA A 541 -18.75 19.55 -30.78
C ALA A 541 -19.27 19.97 -29.40
N ARG A 542 -20.06 21.03 -29.33
CA ARG A 542 -20.70 21.48 -28.09
C ARG A 542 -21.58 20.37 -27.46
N ARG A 543 -22.43 19.72 -28.26
CA ARG A 543 -23.32 18.66 -27.76
C ARG A 543 -22.54 17.52 -27.15
N VAL A 544 -21.49 16.99 -27.80
CA VAL A 544 -20.73 15.85 -27.33
C VAL A 544 -19.83 16.18 -26.18
N VAL A 545 -19.32 17.42 -26.09
CA VAL A 545 -18.37 17.82 -25.02
C VAL A 545 -19.09 18.36 -23.80
N ILE A 546 -20.18 19.07 -23.94
CA ILE A 546 -20.86 19.79 -22.84
C ILE A 546 -22.25 19.23 -22.57
N ASP A 547 -23.15 19.25 -23.57
CA ASP A 547 -24.57 19.06 -23.30
C ASP A 547 -24.92 17.62 -22.92
N TYR A 548 -24.44 16.62 -23.65
CA TYR A 548 -24.70 15.22 -23.38
C TYR A 548 -23.98 14.67 -22.12
N PRO A 549 -22.69 15.00 -21.86
CA PRO A 549 -22.08 14.63 -20.59
C PRO A 549 -22.83 15.18 -19.39
N ARG A 550 -23.31 16.41 -19.43
CA ARG A 550 -24.15 16.99 -18.38
C ARG A 550 -25.49 16.26 -18.24
N GLN A 551 -26.16 15.96 -19.37
CA GLN A 551 -27.40 15.17 -19.35
C GLN A 551 -27.22 13.81 -18.68
N ILE A 552 -26.12 13.12 -18.92
CA ILE A 552 -25.80 11.86 -18.22
C ILE A 552 -25.56 12.12 -16.72
N ALA A 553 -24.77 13.14 -16.40
CA ALA A 553 -24.49 13.52 -15.01
C ALA A 553 -25.77 13.89 -14.23
N ASP A 554 -26.72 14.58 -14.88
CA ASP A 554 -27.99 14.99 -14.25
C ASP A 554 -28.90 13.78 -13.91
N ARG A 555 -28.73 12.65 -14.60
CA ARG A 555 -29.43 11.38 -14.29
C ARG A 555 -28.84 10.67 -13.05
N CYS A 556 -27.63 10.99 -12.63
CA CYS A 556 -26.97 10.40 -11.47
C CYS A 556 -27.34 11.17 -10.21
N GLN A 557 -27.65 10.49 -9.11
CA GLN A 557 -27.93 11.09 -7.81
C GLN A 557 -26.64 11.32 -7.02
N GLU A 558 -26.65 12.34 -6.16
CA GLU A 558 -25.61 12.48 -5.12
C GLU A 558 -25.85 11.47 -4.00
N MET A 559 -24.85 10.68 -3.68
CA MET A 559 -24.93 9.62 -2.66
C MET A 559 -23.55 9.29 -2.11
N GLY A 560 -23.49 8.71 -0.89
CA GLY A 560 -22.26 8.12 -0.37
C GLY A 560 -22.03 6.72 -0.92
N PRO A 561 -20.76 6.26 -1.00
CA PRO A 561 -20.43 4.91 -1.45
C PRO A 561 -20.80 3.82 -0.44
N VAL A 562 -20.97 4.20 0.82
CA VAL A 562 -21.33 3.34 1.95
C VAL A 562 -22.49 3.99 2.70
N PRO A 563 -23.45 3.22 3.25
CA PRO A 563 -24.52 3.75 4.09
C PRO A 563 -23.97 4.52 5.29
N GLU A 564 -24.59 5.65 5.66
CA GLU A 564 -24.17 6.46 6.80
C GLU A 564 -24.43 5.77 8.14
N GLY A 565 -23.56 6.03 9.12
CA GLY A 565 -23.65 5.53 10.49
C GLY A 565 -23.06 4.13 10.68
N LEU A 566 -22.88 3.76 11.95
CA LEU A 566 -22.37 2.46 12.33
C LEU A 566 -23.49 1.42 12.33
N HIS A 567 -23.29 0.30 11.66
CA HIS A 567 -24.20 -0.84 11.61
C HIS A 567 -23.62 -1.99 12.43
N THR A 568 -24.08 -2.13 13.68
CA THR A 568 -23.62 -3.19 14.59
C THR A 568 -24.37 -4.51 14.33
N PRO A 569 -23.71 -5.68 14.52
CA PRO A 569 -24.38 -6.97 14.45
C PRO A 569 -25.48 -7.08 15.52
N ASP A 570 -26.61 -7.67 15.15
CA ASP A 570 -27.69 -7.96 16.10
C ASP A 570 -27.42 -9.31 16.80
N VAL A 571 -27.17 -9.25 18.10
CA VAL A 571 -26.97 -10.42 18.97
C VAL A 571 -28.00 -10.33 20.10
N PRO A 572 -29.14 -11.03 19.97
CA PRO A 572 -30.21 -10.96 20.96
C PRO A 572 -29.75 -11.31 22.38
N GLY A 573 -30.09 -10.51 23.36
CA GLY A 573 -29.73 -10.72 24.77
C GLY A 573 -28.31 -10.31 25.16
N ALA A 574 -27.53 -9.72 24.25
CA ALA A 574 -26.13 -9.35 24.52
C ALA A 574 -25.98 -8.31 25.65
N ALA A 575 -26.89 -7.34 25.71
CA ALA A 575 -26.85 -6.31 26.76
C ALA A 575 -27.10 -6.90 28.15
N GLU A 576 -28.13 -7.72 28.27
CA GLU A 576 -28.49 -8.39 29.53
C GLU A 576 -27.38 -9.35 29.99
N GLU A 577 -26.79 -10.08 29.07
CA GLU A 577 -25.69 -11.03 29.38
C GLU A 577 -24.42 -10.32 29.82
N ILE A 578 -23.98 -9.26 29.12
CA ILE A 578 -22.81 -8.47 29.52
C ILE A 578 -23.05 -7.80 30.90
N GLU A 579 -24.20 -7.21 31.12
CA GLU A 579 -24.53 -6.64 32.42
C GLU A 579 -24.52 -7.71 33.53
N ARG A 580 -25.15 -8.87 33.30
CA ARG A 580 -25.19 -9.98 34.25
C ARG A 580 -23.77 -10.49 34.59
N ILE A 581 -22.95 -10.79 33.54
CA ILE A 581 -21.61 -11.32 33.74
C ILE A 581 -20.73 -10.31 34.49
N ALA A 582 -20.74 -9.03 34.10
CA ALA A 582 -19.94 -8.01 34.72
C ALA A 582 -20.32 -7.81 36.22
N ARG A 583 -21.63 -7.75 36.52
CA ARG A 583 -22.11 -7.60 37.93
C ARG A 583 -21.81 -8.81 38.79
N GLU A 584 -22.01 -10.03 38.28
CA GLU A 584 -21.72 -11.28 39.00
C GLU A 584 -20.23 -11.41 39.30
N THR A 585 -19.37 -11.11 38.30
CA THR A 585 -17.91 -11.15 38.47
C THR A 585 -17.41 -10.08 39.42
N ALA A 586 -17.99 -8.84 39.37
CA ALA A 586 -17.64 -7.78 40.32
C ALA A 586 -17.97 -8.19 41.76
N LYS A 587 -19.17 -8.78 42.01
CA LYS A 587 -19.57 -9.31 43.33
C LYS A 587 -18.67 -10.47 43.77
N ALA A 588 -18.34 -11.39 42.87
CA ALA A 588 -17.48 -12.51 43.17
C ALA A 588 -16.04 -12.07 43.50
N ARG A 589 -15.51 -11.02 42.88
CA ARG A 589 -14.15 -10.51 43.08
C ARG A 589 -14.03 -9.55 44.26
N TYR A 590 -14.97 -8.59 44.38
CA TYR A 590 -14.88 -7.49 45.35
C TYR A 590 -15.89 -7.54 46.52
N GLY A 591 -16.83 -8.49 46.53
CA GLY A 591 -17.86 -8.63 47.55
C GLY A 591 -19.22 -8.05 47.14
N ASP A 592 -20.26 -8.30 47.95
CA ASP A 592 -21.62 -7.83 47.72
C ASP A 592 -22.09 -6.96 48.92
N PRO A 593 -22.26 -5.62 48.76
CA PRO A 593 -21.98 -4.86 47.53
C PRO A 593 -20.45 -4.66 47.27
N PRO A 594 -20.07 -4.41 46.01
CA PRO A 594 -18.69 -4.01 45.70
C PRO A 594 -18.34 -2.65 46.30
N PRO A 595 -17.05 -2.33 46.53
CA PRO A 595 -16.62 -1.01 46.99
C PRO A 595 -17.11 0.12 46.07
N PRO A 596 -17.41 1.33 46.62
CA PRO A 596 -17.95 2.46 45.82
C PRO A 596 -17.13 2.76 44.54
N ILE A 597 -15.80 2.76 44.62
CA ILE A 597 -14.91 3.02 43.46
C ILE A 597 -15.11 2.00 42.32
N VAL A 598 -15.33 0.75 42.63
CA VAL A 598 -15.65 -0.31 41.68
C VAL A 598 -17.05 -0.14 41.11
N GLN A 599 -18.03 0.12 42.00
CA GLN A 599 -19.43 0.26 41.61
C GLN A 599 -19.64 1.48 40.69
N GLU A 600 -19.07 2.63 41.01
CA GLU A 600 -19.20 3.87 40.24
C GLU A 600 -18.60 3.70 38.87
N ARG A 601 -17.41 3.09 38.77
CA ARG A 601 -16.73 2.77 37.51
C ARG A 601 -17.57 1.80 36.66
N LEU A 602 -18.05 0.72 37.24
CA LEU A 602 -18.89 -0.29 36.58
C LEU A 602 -20.18 0.27 36.01
N GLU A 603 -20.92 1.07 36.81
CA GLU A 603 -22.18 1.69 36.40
C GLU A 603 -21.97 2.69 35.25
N ARG A 604 -20.88 3.46 35.29
CA ARG A 604 -20.53 4.41 34.23
C ARG A 604 -20.24 3.70 32.94
N GLU A 605 -19.43 2.64 32.98
CA GLU A 605 -19.06 1.88 31.77
C GLU A 605 -20.23 1.08 31.21
N LEU A 606 -20.99 0.37 32.02
CA LEU A 606 -22.16 -0.37 31.55
C LEU A 606 -23.17 0.54 30.85
N ARG A 607 -23.38 1.74 31.37
CA ARG A 607 -24.26 2.73 30.74
C ARG A 607 -23.71 3.12 29.37
N ALA A 608 -22.41 3.45 29.24
CA ALA A 608 -21.80 3.82 27.96
C ALA A 608 -21.89 2.68 26.94
N VAL A 609 -21.60 1.45 27.34
CA VAL A 609 -21.63 0.28 26.47
C VAL A 609 -23.05 -0.08 25.99
N ILE A 610 -24.04 0.01 26.87
CA ILE A 610 -25.43 -0.37 26.56
C ILE A 610 -26.14 0.73 25.77
N ASP A 611 -26.07 1.98 26.25
CA ASP A 611 -26.83 3.12 25.68
C ASP A 611 -26.34 3.44 24.25
N ASN A 612 -25.05 3.20 23.94
CA ASN A 612 -24.48 3.38 22.60
C ASN A 612 -24.56 2.11 21.72
N GLY A 613 -25.17 1.01 22.20
CA GLY A 613 -25.39 -0.19 21.41
C GLY A 613 -24.12 -1.03 21.15
N PHE A 614 -23.08 -0.92 22.00
CA PHE A 614 -21.82 -1.65 21.85
C PHE A 614 -21.80 -3.01 22.58
N ALA A 615 -22.85 -3.34 23.34
CA ALA A 615 -22.95 -4.61 24.06
C ALA A 615 -22.76 -5.85 23.17
N PRO A 616 -23.25 -5.91 21.91
CA PRO A 616 -22.97 -7.03 21.01
C PRO A 616 -21.47 -7.25 20.75
N LEU A 617 -20.67 -6.18 20.62
CA LEU A 617 -19.22 -6.27 20.38
C LEU A 617 -18.53 -6.92 21.58
N TYR A 618 -18.83 -6.44 22.78
CA TYR A 618 -18.31 -7.02 24.02
C TYR A 618 -18.72 -8.50 24.17
N TYR A 619 -19.98 -8.82 23.86
CA TYR A 619 -20.46 -10.20 24.02
C TYR A 619 -19.84 -11.15 23.02
N ILE A 620 -19.63 -10.74 21.76
CA ILE A 620 -18.91 -11.51 20.75
C ILE A 620 -17.45 -11.73 21.20
N ALA A 621 -16.77 -10.68 21.66
CA ALA A 621 -15.39 -10.76 22.17
C ALA A 621 -15.31 -11.74 23.38
N HIS A 622 -16.24 -11.63 24.33
CA HIS A 622 -16.36 -12.57 25.46
C HIS A 622 -16.48 -14.02 24.98
N LEU A 623 -17.37 -14.30 24.02
CA LEU A 623 -17.58 -15.66 23.52
C LEU A 623 -16.37 -16.20 22.78
N LEU A 624 -15.67 -15.36 22.00
CA LEU A 624 -14.43 -15.74 21.28
C LEU A 624 -13.32 -16.10 22.29
N VAL A 625 -13.06 -15.25 23.29
CA VAL A 625 -12.06 -15.51 24.32
C VAL A 625 -12.40 -16.76 25.13
N LYS A 626 -13.66 -16.88 25.59
CA LYS A 626 -14.13 -18.03 26.33
C LYS A 626 -13.93 -19.34 25.56
N LYS A 627 -14.27 -19.36 24.26
CA LYS A 627 -14.09 -20.54 23.41
C LYS A 627 -12.62 -20.94 23.27
N SER A 628 -11.72 -19.97 23.09
CA SER A 628 -10.29 -20.23 23.03
C SER A 628 -9.73 -20.82 24.33
N LEU A 629 -10.16 -20.27 25.49
CA LEU A 629 -9.77 -20.77 26.80
C LEU A 629 -10.31 -22.20 27.07
N GLU A 630 -11.56 -22.49 26.66
CA GLU A 630 -12.14 -23.84 26.74
C GLU A 630 -11.37 -24.86 25.89
N ASP A 631 -10.81 -24.41 24.74
CA ASP A 631 -9.98 -25.24 23.86
C ASP A 631 -8.48 -25.27 24.32
N GLY A 632 -8.15 -24.60 25.42
CA GLY A 632 -6.85 -24.65 26.08
C GLY A 632 -5.83 -23.64 25.56
N TYR A 633 -6.24 -22.59 24.85
CA TYR A 633 -5.36 -21.54 24.37
C TYR A 633 -5.67 -20.21 25.05
N LEU A 634 -4.64 -19.57 25.62
CA LEU A 634 -4.75 -18.23 26.18
C LEU A 634 -5.02 -17.20 25.07
N VAL A 635 -5.67 -16.11 25.44
CA VAL A 635 -5.88 -14.94 24.57
C VAL A 635 -5.36 -13.73 25.33
N GLY A 636 -4.45 -12.97 24.71
CA GLY A 636 -4.03 -11.67 25.20
C GLY A 636 -4.89 -10.56 24.64
N SER A 637 -5.05 -9.48 25.37
CA SER A 637 -5.67 -8.26 24.85
C SER A 637 -4.60 -7.28 24.38
N ARG A 638 -4.96 -6.42 23.41
CA ARG A 638 -4.06 -5.40 22.85
C ARG A 638 -4.74 -4.04 22.83
N GLY A 639 -3.92 -2.99 22.99
CA GLY A 639 -4.37 -1.61 22.84
C GLY A 639 -5.31 -1.15 23.97
N SER A 640 -6.30 -0.31 23.60
CA SER A 640 -7.09 0.44 24.57
C SER A 640 -8.18 -0.37 25.32
N VAL A 641 -8.45 -1.63 24.92
CA VAL A 641 -9.47 -2.49 25.60
C VAL A 641 -9.15 -2.73 27.08
N GLY A 642 -7.86 -2.72 27.46
CA GLY A 642 -7.40 -2.80 28.86
C GLY A 642 -7.85 -1.64 29.75
N SER A 643 -8.44 -0.57 29.19
CA SER A 643 -9.03 0.55 29.95
C SER A 643 -10.46 0.31 30.39
N SER A 644 -11.11 -0.80 29.97
CA SER A 644 -12.50 -1.11 30.31
C SER A 644 -12.62 -2.13 31.45
N LEU A 645 -13.17 -1.70 32.58
CA LEU A 645 -13.49 -2.59 33.69
C LEU A 645 -14.56 -3.62 33.29
N VAL A 646 -15.53 -3.25 32.46
CA VAL A 646 -16.53 -4.20 31.92
C VAL A 646 -15.84 -5.29 31.09
N ALA A 647 -14.84 -4.94 30.26
CA ALA A 647 -14.09 -5.92 29.50
C ALA A 647 -13.29 -6.88 30.42
N THR A 648 -12.67 -6.36 31.50
CA THR A 648 -11.98 -7.15 32.52
C THR A 648 -12.93 -8.12 33.24
N LEU A 649 -14.09 -7.61 33.66
CA LEU A 649 -15.07 -8.42 34.41
C LEU A 649 -15.77 -9.46 33.53
N CYS A 650 -15.86 -9.19 32.21
CA CYS A 650 -16.38 -10.16 31.24
C CYS A 650 -15.28 -11.14 30.74
N GLY A 651 -14.03 -11.01 31.21
CA GLY A 651 -12.94 -11.88 30.81
C GLY A 651 -12.50 -11.69 29.37
N ILE A 652 -12.68 -10.50 28.81
CA ILE A 652 -12.20 -10.11 27.48
C ILE A 652 -10.72 -9.71 27.56
N THR A 653 -10.32 -9.07 28.65
CA THR A 653 -8.94 -8.68 28.96
C THR A 653 -8.59 -9.04 30.40
N GLU A 654 -7.35 -9.35 30.66
CA GLU A 654 -6.79 -9.57 31.99
C GLU A 654 -6.33 -8.28 32.66
N VAL A 655 -6.23 -7.17 31.93
CA VAL A 655 -5.83 -5.87 32.45
C VAL A 655 -6.98 -5.26 33.26
N ASN A 656 -6.69 -4.87 34.51
CA ASN A 656 -7.66 -4.24 35.41
C ASN A 656 -7.41 -2.72 35.48
N PRO A 657 -8.30 -1.88 34.89
CA PRO A 657 -8.07 -0.45 34.83
C PRO A 657 -8.34 0.32 36.12
N LEU A 658 -8.75 -0.35 37.19
CA LEU A 658 -8.93 0.29 38.50
C LEU A 658 -7.56 0.77 39.05
N PRO A 659 -7.57 1.75 39.99
CA PRO A 659 -6.36 2.14 40.69
C PRO A 659 -5.64 0.94 41.34
N PRO A 660 -4.33 0.99 41.57
CA PRO A 660 -3.58 -0.05 42.26
C PRO A 660 -4.26 -0.46 43.57
N HIS A 661 -4.46 -1.75 43.80
CA HIS A 661 -5.18 -2.21 44.96
C HIS A 661 -4.83 -3.63 45.39
N TYR A 662 -5.12 -3.89 46.65
CA TYR A 662 -5.18 -5.25 47.20
C TYR A 662 -6.63 -5.74 47.24
N VAL A 663 -6.85 -7.00 46.96
CA VAL A 663 -8.12 -7.69 47.17
C VAL A 663 -7.91 -9.05 47.82
N CYS A 664 -8.65 -9.39 48.87
CA CYS A 664 -8.57 -10.68 49.51
C CYS A 664 -9.35 -11.75 48.75
N PRO A 665 -8.72 -12.84 48.27
CA PRO A 665 -9.42 -13.91 47.54
C PRO A 665 -10.45 -14.64 48.40
N ARG A 666 -10.34 -14.56 49.77
CA ARG A 666 -11.17 -15.32 50.71
C ARG A 666 -12.34 -14.48 51.22
N CYS A 667 -12.07 -13.28 51.80
CA CYS A 667 -13.11 -12.47 52.44
C CYS A 667 -13.52 -11.19 51.65
N ARG A 668 -12.89 -10.97 50.50
CA ARG A 668 -13.16 -9.83 49.58
C ARG A 668 -12.78 -8.46 50.17
N TRP A 669 -12.08 -8.40 51.32
CA TRP A 669 -11.53 -7.14 51.79
C TRP A 669 -10.61 -6.53 50.71
N SER A 670 -10.70 -5.23 50.51
CA SER A 670 -9.93 -4.49 49.51
C SER A 670 -9.40 -3.16 50.03
N ARG A 671 -8.26 -2.70 49.48
CA ARG A 671 -7.64 -1.39 49.77
C ARG A 671 -7.07 -0.81 48.46
N PHE A 672 -7.60 0.36 48.06
CA PHE A 672 -7.20 1.08 46.87
C PHE A 672 -6.20 2.19 47.16
N PHE A 673 -5.26 2.45 46.22
CA PHE A 673 -4.28 3.52 46.26
C PHE A 673 -4.62 4.49 45.12
N THR A 674 -5.09 5.67 45.46
CA THR A 674 -5.58 6.69 44.51
C THR A 674 -4.79 7.99 44.58
N ASP A 675 -3.67 7.98 45.33
CA ASP A 675 -2.80 9.14 45.58
C ASP A 675 -1.57 9.21 44.63
N GLY A 676 -1.49 8.30 43.66
CA GLY A 676 -0.35 8.19 42.72
C GLY A 676 0.95 7.69 43.39
N SER A 677 0.89 7.17 44.64
CA SER A 677 2.09 6.65 45.32
C SER A 677 2.64 5.35 44.74
N VAL A 678 1.81 4.63 43.96
CA VAL A 678 2.15 3.38 43.30
C VAL A 678 1.70 3.42 41.84
N GLY A 679 2.56 3.03 40.91
CA GLY A 679 2.25 3.11 39.47
C GLY A 679 1.30 2.01 39.00
N CYS A 680 1.46 0.76 39.51
CA CYS A 680 0.51 -0.33 39.26
C CYS A 680 0.44 -1.30 40.43
N GLY A 681 -0.62 -2.09 40.49
CA GLY A 681 -0.85 -3.04 41.56
C GLY A 681 0.21 -4.14 41.67
N ILE A 682 0.86 -4.52 40.57
CA ILE A 682 1.94 -5.54 40.56
C ILE A 682 3.12 -5.10 41.42
N ASP A 683 3.43 -3.80 41.45
CA ASP A 683 4.54 -3.23 42.22
C ASP A 683 4.26 -3.13 43.73
N LEU A 684 3.04 -3.41 44.18
CA LEU A 684 2.68 -3.43 45.60
C LEU A 684 3.46 -4.55 46.33
N PRO A 685 3.92 -4.33 47.59
CA PRO A 685 4.52 -5.36 48.40
C PRO A 685 3.53 -6.51 48.68
N ARG A 686 4.05 -7.73 48.94
CA ARG A 686 3.20 -8.85 49.35
C ARG A 686 2.71 -8.64 50.79
N GLU A 687 1.40 -8.67 50.97
CA GLU A 687 0.75 -8.50 52.27
C GLU A 687 -0.30 -9.57 52.56
N SER A 688 -0.55 -9.83 53.81
CA SER A 688 -1.62 -10.73 54.29
C SER A 688 -2.86 -9.92 54.67
N CYS A 689 -4.04 -10.47 54.40
CA CYS A 689 -5.29 -9.85 54.70
C CYS A 689 -5.45 -9.55 56.21
N PRO A 690 -5.72 -8.31 56.63
CA PRO A 690 -5.89 -7.96 58.01
C PRO A 690 -7.12 -8.58 58.70
N GLN A 691 -8.08 -9.06 57.86
CA GLN A 691 -9.31 -9.67 58.41
C GLN A 691 -9.23 -11.20 58.55
N CYS A 692 -8.60 -11.89 57.61
CA CYS A 692 -8.66 -13.33 57.56
C CYS A 692 -7.28 -14.04 57.44
N GLY A 693 -6.18 -13.26 57.30
CA GLY A 693 -4.80 -13.78 57.23
C GLY A 693 -4.43 -14.42 55.91
N ALA A 694 -5.32 -14.45 54.89
CA ALA A 694 -4.99 -14.96 53.55
C ALA A 694 -4.04 -14.00 52.84
N GLU A 695 -3.19 -14.51 51.94
CA GLU A 695 -2.38 -13.69 51.07
C GLU A 695 -3.27 -12.82 50.18
N LEU A 696 -2.96 -11.55 50.05
CA LEU A 696 -3.73 -10.58 49.26
C LEU A 696 -3.31 -10.70 47.77
N HIS A 697 -4.30 -10.64 46.89
CA HIS A 697 -4.08 -10.47 45.47
C HIS A 697 -3.81 -8.99 45.18
N LYS A 698 -2.82 -8.70 44.32
CA LYS A 698 -2.36 -7.38 43.90
C LYS A 698 -2.84 -7.14 42.49
N ASP A 699 -3.47 -6.01 42.23
CA ASP A 699 -4.07 -5.71 40.91
C ASP A 699 -4.24 -4.18 40.69
N GLY A 700 -4.56 -3.77 39.46
CA GLY A 700 -4.89 -2.40 39.09
C GLY A 700 -3.77 -1.63 38.42
N PHE A 701 -4.12 -0.96 37.30
CA PHE A 701 -3.19 -0.22 36.44
C PHE A 701 -3.52 1.26 36.33
N ASP A 702 -4.59 1.74 37.01
CA ASP A 702 -5.07 3.13 37.01
C ASP A 702 -5.27 3.74 35.62
N ILE A 703 -5.99 3.03 34.75
CA ILE A 703 -6.20 3.45 33.36
C ILE A 703 -7.57 4.15 33.21
N PRO A 704 -7.62 5.39 32.69
CA PRO A 704 -8.88 6.09 32.43
C PRO A 704 -9.72 5.40 31.36
N PHE A 705 -11.05 5.30 31.57
CA PHE A 705 -11.99 4.74 30.57
C PHE A 705 -12.04 5.56 29.28
N GLU A 706 -11.79 6.85 29.39
CA GLU A 706 -11.80 7.81 28.29
C GLU A 706 -10.77 7.47 27.19
N THR A 707 -9.72 6.72 27.50
CA THR A 707 -8.75 6.24 26.49
C THR A 707 -9.37 5.25 25.52
N PHE A 708 -10.41 4.51 25.93
CA PHE A 708 -11.09 3.52 25.11
C PHE A 708 -12.33 4.09 24.40
N MET A 709 -13.26 4.67 25.17
CA MET A 709 -14.57 5.07 24.68
C MET A 709 -14.72 6.59 24.47
N GLY A 710 -13.65 7.38 24.68
CA GLY A 710 -13.72 8.84 24.60
C GLY A 710 -14.40 9.47 25.82
N PHE A 711 -14.41 10.80 25.88
CA PHE A 711 -14.96 11.55 27.03
C PHE A 711 -16.48 11.42 27.20
N HIS A 712 -17.21 11.14 26.11
CA HIS A 712 -18.67 10.97 26.11
C HIS A 712 -19.09 9.50 26.10
N GLY A 713 -18.14 8.55 25.99
CA GLY A 713 -18.45 7.13 25.95
C GLY A 713 -19.06 6.67 24.61
N ASP A 714 -18.93 7.46 23.56
CA ASP A 714 -19.57 7.29 22.23
C ASP A 714 -18.59 6.88 21.13
N LYS A 715 -17.30 6.85 21.42
CA LYS A 715 -16.30 6.32 20.49
C LYS A 715 -16.50 4.82 20.32
N VAL A 716 -16.55 4.34 19.06
CA VAL A 716 -16.64 2.91 18.74
C VAL A 716 -15.46 2.16 19.38
N PRO A 717 -15.73 1.12 20.22
CA PRO A 717 -14.66 0.36 20.85
C PRO A 717 -13.91 -0.50 19.83
N ASP A 718 -12.58 -0.41 19.85
CA ASP A 718 -11.68 -1.27 19.07
C ASP A 718 -11.14 -2.37 20.00
N ILE A 719 -11.63 -3.60 19.82
CA ILE A 719 -11.30 -4.74 20.67
C ILE A 719 -10.35 -5.67 19.91
N ASP A 720 -9.05 -5.44 20.12
CA ASP A 720 -7.97 -6.24 19.56
C ASP A 720 -7.64 -7.43 20.47
N LEU A 721 -7.70 -8.64 19.92
CA LEU A 721 -7.45 -9.87 20.65
C LEU A 721 -6.33 -10.69 19.99
N ASN A 722 -5.28 -10.98 20.77
CA ASN A 722 -4.15 -11.80 20.36
C ASN A 722 -4.43 -13.29 20.68
N PHE A 723 -4.82 -14.04 19.66
CA PHE A 723 -4.98 -15.48 19.74
C PHE A 723 -3.66 -16.18 19.41
N SER A 724 -3.49 -17.43 19.85
CA SER A 724 -2.41 -18.29 19.33
C SER A 724 -2.48 -18.36 17.80
N GLY A 725 -1.34 -18.20 17.11
CA GLY A 725 -1.28 -18.33 15.65
C GLY A 725 -1.80 -19.69 15.15
N GLU A 726 -1.61 -20.76 15.96
CA GLU A 726 -2.14 -22.10 15.66
C GLU A 726 -3.67 -22.18 15.80
N TYR A 727 -4.26 -21.38 16.68
CA TYR A 727 -5.71 -21.37 16.96
C TYR A 727 -6.48 -20.33 16.16
N GLN A 728 -5.84 -19.33 15.60
CA GLN A 728 -6.48 -18.20 14.90
C GLN A 728 -7.52 -18.63 13.87
N SER A 729 -7.21 -19.62 13.03
CA SER A 729 -8.13 -20.12 12.00
C SER A 729 -9.41 -20.71 12.61
N ARG A 730 -9.32 -21.34 13.79
CA ARG A 730 -10.47 -21.85 14.52
C ARG A 730 -11.30 -20.73 15.13
N ALA A 731 -10.66 -19.69 15.65
CA ALA A 731 -11.34 -18.50 16.17
C ALA A 731 -12.13 -17.78 15.06
N HIS A 732 -11.54 -17.65 13.87
CA HIS A 732 -12.25 -17.11 12.70
C HIS A 732 -13.47 -17.98 12.32
N GLN A 733 -13.31 -19.29 12.26
CA GLN A 733 -14.42 -20.20 11.99
C GLN A 733 -15.53 -20.08 13.05
N TYR A 734 -15.16 -19.94 14.32
CA TYR A 734 -16.13 -19.75 15.39
C TYR A 734 -16.90 -18.42 15.27
N ALA A 735 -16.25 -17.34 14.82
CA ALA A 735 -16.95 -16.09 14.51
C ALA A 735 -17.98 -16.27 13.38
N GLU A 736 -17.65 -17.07 12.33
CA GLU A 736 -18.61 -17.43 11.27
C GLU A 736 -19.77 -18.29 11.80
N GLU A 737 -19.50 -19.23 12.73
CA GLU A 737 -20.53 -20.05 13.38
C GLU A 737 -21.50 -19.21 14.23
N LEU A 738 -20.99 -18.18 14.94
CA LEU A 738 -21.77 -17.28 15.81
C LEU A 738 -22.67 -16.31 15.01
N LEU A 739 -22.12 -15.72 13.95
CA LEU A 739 -22.72 -14.57 13.26
C LEU A 739 -23.40 -14.95 11.93
N GLY A 740 -23.12 -16.15 11.41
CA GLY A 740 -23.52 -16.62 10.09
C GLY A 740 -22.40 -16.36 9.06
N LYS A 741 -22.03 -17.38 8.32
CA LYS A 741 -20.95 -17.33 7.33
C LYS A 741 -21.20 -16.27 6.26
N GLU A 742 -22.45 -16.01 5.92
CA GLU A 742 -22.87 -15.01 4.95
C GLU A 742 -22.76 -13.55 5.46
N ASN A 743 -22.51 -13.37 6.76
CA ASN A 743 -22.38 -12.06 7.40
C ASN A 743 -20.94 -11.71 7.78
N VAL A 744 -19.97 -12.61 7.58
CA VAL A 744 -18.59 -12.44 8.02
C VAL A 744 -17.64 -12.52 6.83
N TYR A 745 -16.88 -11.46 6.62
CA TYR A 745 -15.91 -11.34 5.52
C TYR A 745 -14.54 -10.98 6.06
N ARG A 746 -13.48 -11.47 5.42
CA ARG A 746 -12.13 -10.98 5.75
C ARG A 746 -12.01 -9.51 5.38
N ALA A 747 -11.38 -8.72 6.24
CA ALA A 747 -11.06 -7.33 5.91
C ALA A 747 -10.07 -7.29 4.75
N GLY A 748 -10.40 -6.57 3.68
CA GLY A 748 -9.53 -6.38 2.53
C GLY A 748 -8.45 -5.34 2.82
N THR A 749 -7.32 -5.48 2.15
CA THR A 749 -6.25 -4.48 2.10
C THR A 749 -5.84 -4.20 0.66
N ILE A 750 -5.37 -2.98 0.40
CA ILE A 750 -4.89 -2.55 -0.91
C ILE A 750 -3.39 -2.30 -0.79
N ALA A 751 -2.59 -3.15 -1.42
CA ALA A 751 -1.15 -2.95 -1.48
C ALA A 751 -0.80 -2.04 -2.67
N THR A 752 -0.12 -0.94 -2.40
CA THR A 752 0.31 0.05 -3.39
C THR A 752 1.82 0.01 -3.61
N LEU A 753 2.26 0.65 -4.68
CA LEU A 753 3.67 0.78 -5.02
C LEU A 753 4.35 1.71 -4.00
N ALA A 754 5.16 1.16 -3.11
CA ALA A 754 5.94 1.91 -2.14
C ALA A 754 7.08 2.69 -2.82
N GLU A 755 7.56 3.77 -2.20
CA GLU A 755 8.63 4.63 -2.74
C GLU A 755 9.89 3.85 -3.10
N ARG A 756 10.31 2.87 -2.28
CA ARG A 756 11.48 2.02 -2.56
C ARG A 756 11.33 1.23 -3.87
N THR A 757 10.18 0.62 -4.10
CA THR A 757 9.90 -0.15 -5.34
C THR A 757 9.75 0.80 -6.53
N ALA A 758 9.08 1.95 -6.33
CA ALA A 758 8.98 3.00 -7.35
C ALA A 758 10.37 3.52 -7.77
N TYR A 759 11.30 3.66 -6.82
CA TYR A 759 12.69 4.03 -7.11
C TYR A 759 13.38 3.03 -8.06
N GLY A 760 13.19 1.72 -7.82
CA GLY A 760 13.69 0.67 -8.72
C GLY A 760 13.12 0.80 -10.13
N TYR A 761 11.80 1.04 -10.27
CA TYR A 761 11.14 1.24 -11.58
C TYR A 761 11.68 2.49 -12.29
N VAL A 762 11.80 3.61 -11.58
CA VAL A 762 12.34 4.87 -12.10
C VAL A 762 13.78 4.68 -12.60
N ARG A 763 14.65 4.07 -11.80
CA ARG A 763 16.05 3.84 -12.18
C ARG A 763 16.17 2.96 -13.43
N LYS A 764 15.45 1.83 -13.45
CA LYS A 764 15.43 0.91 -14.61
C LYS A 764 14.92 1.62 -15.88
N PHE A 765 13.86 2.42 -15.77
CA PHE A 765 13.32 3.19 -16.88
C PHE A 765 14.35 4.22 -17.39
N LEU A 766 14.96 5.01 -16.51
CA LEU A 766 15.96 6.02 -16.86
C LEU A 766 17.17 5.39 -17.52
N GLU A 767 17.65 4.24 -17.04
CA GLU A 767 18.73 3.47 -17.65
C GLU A 767 18.37 2.99 -19.06
N SER A 768 17.12 2.54 -19.27
CA SER A 768 16.66 2.07 -20.60
C SER A 768 16.64 3.17 -21.65
N ILE A 769 16.43 4.43 -21.25
CA ILE A 769 16.46 5.59 -22.16
C ILE A 769 17.79 6.36 -22.15
N GLY A 770 18.80 5.87 -21.39
CA GLY A 770 20.13 6.50 -21.29
C GLY A 770 20.11 7.89 -20.62
N ALA A 771 19.19 8.14 -19.68
CA ALA A 771 19.04 9.42 -19.00
C ALA A 771 19.70 9.39 -17.61
N GLU A 772 20.44 10.44 -17.28
CA GLU A 772 21.06 10.67 -15.97
C GLU A 772 20.54 12.00 -15.38
N PRO A 773 19.29 12.03 -14.85
CA PRO A 773 18.74 13.22 -14.25
C PRO A 773 19.30 13.49 -12.86
N ARG A 774 19.07 14.72 -12.35
CA ARG A 774 19.37 15.11 -10.97
C ARG A 774 18.58 14.26 -9.98
N SER A 775 19.08 14.10 -8.75
CA SER A 775 18.38 13.43 -7.66
C SER A 775 16.98 14.01 -7.40
N ALA A 776 16.81 15.33 -7.52
CA ALA A 776 15.52 15.99 -7.40
C ALA A 776 14.49 15.48 -8.43
N GLU A 777 14.91 15.20 -9.69
CA GLU A 777 14.04 14.60 -10.71
C GLU A 777 13.71 13.16 -10.39
N VAL A 778 14.72 12.37 -10.00
CA VAL A 778 14.47 10.98 -9.55
C VAL A 778 13.44 10.95 -8.43
N ASN A 779 13.57 11.82 -7.43
CA ASN A 779 12.63 11.93 -6.32
C ASN A 779 11.22 12.35 -6.77
N ARG A 780 11.10 13.25 -7.75
CA ARG A 780 9.82 13.65 -8.34
C ARG A 780 9.14 12.47 -9.04
N LEU A 781 9.90 11.74 -9.86
CA LEU A 781 9.42 10.58 -10.60
C LEU A 781 8.97 9.46 -9.64
N VAL A 782 9.75 9.19 -8.59
CA VAL A 782 9.41 8.20 -7.55
C VAL A 782 8.07 8.54 -6.89
N ARG A 783 7.89 9.80 -6.46
CA ARG A 783 6.64 10.23 -5.83
C ARG A 783 5.44 10.17 -6.78
N GLY A 784 5.61 10.53 -8.05
CA GLY A 784 4.55 10.42 -9.05
C GLY A 784 4.09 8.97 -9.27
N CYS A 785 5.02 8.03 -9.25
CA CYS A 785 4.75 6.60 -9.40
C CYS A 785 4.28 5.91 -8.11
N SER A 786 4.55 6.48 -6.93
CA SER A 786 4.15 5.89 -5.64
C SER A 786 2.64 5.93 -5.43
N GLY A 787 2.10 4.96 -4.68
CA GLY A 787 0.67 4.88 -4.36
C GLY A 787 -0.20 4.21 -5.45
N VAL A 788 0.37 3.81 -6.59
CA VAL A 788 -0.35 3.03 -7.61
C VAL A 788 -0.67 1.64 -7.07
N ARG A 789 -1.88 1.16 -7.28
CA ARG A 789 -2.31 -0.16 -6.82
C ARG A 789 -1.50 -1.26 -7.49
N ARG A 790 -0.88 -2.11 -6.69
CA ARG A 790 -0.12 -3.27 -7.14
C ARG A 790 -0.94 -4.55 -7.06
N THR A 791 -1.54 -4.82 -5.89
CA THR A 791 -2.34 -6.02 -5.63
C THR A 791 -3.31 -5.75 -4.48
N THR A 792 -4.15 -6.72 -4.19
CA THR A 792 -5.02 -6.73 -3.02
C THR A 792 -4.61 -7.84 -2.08
N GLY A 793 -4.89 -7.69 -0.79
CA GLY A 793 -4.56 -8.65 0.24
C GLY A 793 -5.71 -8.82 1.23
N GLN A 794 -5.46 -9.63 2.26
CA GLN A 794 -6.33 -9.73 3.42
C GLN A 794 -5.62 -9.15 4.64
N HIS A 795 -6.38 -8.50 5.50
CA HIS A 795 -5.88 -8.13 6.82
C HIS A 795 -5.57 -9.41 7.63
N PRO A 796 -4.45 -9.48 8.35
CA PRO A 796 -4.02 -10.73 9.00
C PRO A 796 -4.97 -11.24 10.09
N GLY A 797 -5.76 -10.37 10.69
CA GLY A 797 -6.70 -10.75 11.77
C GLY A 797 -8.11 -10.15 11.65
N GLY A 798 -8.31 -9.16 10.77
CA GLY A 798 -9.56 -8.41 10.69
C GLY A 798 -10.69 -9.18 10.01
N LEU A 799 -11.86 -9.18 10.65
CA LEU A 799 -13.12 -9.62 10.09
C LEU A 799 -14.11 -8.47 10.05
N ILE A 800 -14.74 -8.26 8.92
CA ILE A 800 -15.85 -7.30 8.77
C ILE A 800 -17.16 -8.05 8.97
N VAL A 801 -18.00 -7.54 9.85
CA VAL A 801 -19.29 -8.14 10.18
C VAL A 801 -20.42 -7.30 9.62
N VAL A 802 -21.23 -7.91 8.76
CA VAL A 802 -22.45 -7.33 8.21
C VAL A 802 -23.63 -7.71 9.10
N PRO A 803 -24.50 -6.77 9.51
CA PRO A 803 -25.66 -7.09 10.32
C PRO A 803 -26.59 -8.09 9.62
N LYS A 804 -27.20 -8.99 10.40
CA LYS A 804 -28.12 -9.99 9.88
C LYS A 804 -29.29 -9.32 9.13
N GLY A 805 -29.57 -9.80 7.92
CA GLY A 805 -30.62 -9.26 7.06
C GLY A 805 -30.20 -8.08 6.19
N ARG A 806 -28.93 -7.63 6.28
CA ARG A 806 -28.32 -6.71 5.32
C ARG A 806 -27.46 -7.49 4.33
N ASP A 807 -27.22 -6.90 3.16
CA ASP A 807 -26.37 -7.48 2.12
C ASP A 807 -25.04 -6.74 2.08
N ILE A 808 -23.92 -7.48 1.94
CA ILE A 808 -22.58 -6.88 1.85
C ILE A 808 -22.48 -5.87 0.70
N HIS A 809 -23.21 -6.08 -0.40
CA HIS A 809 -23.24 -5.19 -1.57
C HIS A 809 -23.97 -3.85 -1.31
N GLU A 810 -24.53 -3.65 -0.12
CA GLU A 810 -24.95 -2.32 0.32
C GLU A 810 -23.75 -1.48 0.78
N PHE A 811 -22.62 -2.10 1.13
CA PHE A 811 -21.44 -1.49 1.72
C PHE A 811 -20.22 -1.53 0.81
N THR A 812 -19.93 -2.66 0.17
CA THR A 812 -18.73 -2.86 -0.63
C THR A 812 -18.89 -4.07 -1.54
N PRO A 813 -18.24 -4.10 -2.70
CA PRO A 813 -18.01 -5.35 -3.41
C PRO A 813 -17.15 -6.32 -2.60
N VAL A 814 -17.07 -7.57 -3.04
CA VAL A 814 -16.18 -8.59 -2.47
C VAL A 814 -15.30 -9.22 -3.56
N GLN A 815 -14.14 -9.75 -3.15
CA GLN A 815 -13.15 -10.28 -4.08
C GLN A 815 -12.31 -11.39 -3.44
N HIS A 816 -11.56 -12.13 -4.26
CA HIS A 816 -10.46 -12.94 -3.78
C HIS A 816 -9.19 -12.09 -3.63
N PRO A 817 -8.48 -12.11 -2.47
CA PRO A 817 -7.23 -11.40 -2.29
C PRO A 817 -6.20 -11.87 -3.32
N ALA A 818 -5.41 -10.94 -3.89
CA ALA A 818 -4.45 -11.19 -4.97
C ALA A 818 -5.05 -11.95 -6.18
N ASN A 819 -6.37 -11.93 -6.37
CA ASN A 819 -7.12 -12.70 -7.35
C ASN A 819 -6.93 -14.23 -7.23
N ASP A 820 -6.51 -14.72 -6.05
CA ASP A 820 -6.30 -16.14 -5.77
C ASP A 820 -7.62 -16.84 -5.42
N ARG A 821 -8.25 -17.46 -6.42
CA ARG A 821 -9.48 -18.24 -6.27
C ARG A 821 -9.28 -19.58 -5.54
N GLU A 822 -8.05 -20.13 -5.57
CA GLU A 822 -7.76 -21.43 -4.96
C GLU A 822 -7.72 -21.35 -3.44
N SER A 823 -7.40 -20.19 -2.87
CA SER A 823 -7.43 -19.97 -1.41
C SER A 823 -8.83 -20.10 -0.82
N GLY A 824 -9.89 -19.89 -1.62
CA GLY A 824 -11.27 -19.86 -1.15
C GLY A 824 -11.59 -18.68 -0.20
N VAL A 825 -10.65 -17.81 0.06
CA VAL A 825 -10.83 -16.63 0.91
C VAL A 825 -11.58 -15.55 0.15
N ILE A 826 -12.57 -14.93 0.81
CA ILE A 826 -13.31 -13.77 0.29
C ILE A 826 -13.04 -12.58 1.21
N THR A 827 -12.59 -11.45 0.61
CA THR A 827 -12.34 -10.20 1.32
C THR A 827 -13.30 -9.12 0.84
N THR A 828 -13.45 -8.07 1.65
CA THR A 828 -14.02 -6.81 1.18
C THR A 828 -13.16 -6.24 0.05
N HIS A 829 -13.81 -5.59 -0.93
CA HIS A 829 -13.12 -4.91 -2.02
C HIS A 829 -12.54 -3.57 -1.55
N PHE A 830 -13.30 -2.79 -0.77
CA PHE A 830 -12.75 -1.61 -0.12
C PHE A 830 -11.73 -2.01 0.95
N ASP A 831 -10.72 -1.19 1.11
CA ASP A 831 -9.82 -1.28 2.26
C ASP A 831 -10.62 -1.16 3.56
N TYR A 832 -10.21 -1.91 4.58
CA TYR A 832 -10.92 -1.94 5.86
C TYR A 832 -11.05 -0.55 6.52
N SER A 833 -10.07 0.33 6.29
CA SER A 833 -10.08 1.69 6.83
C SER A 833 -11.25 2.53 6.31
N ALA A 834 -11.72 2.24 5.11
CA ALA A 834 -12.87 2.90 4.51
C ALA A 834 -14.24 2.41 5.05
N LEU A 835 -14.26 1.28 5.75
CA LEU A 835 -15.47 0.66 6.31
C LEU A 835 -15.57 0.80 7.85
N HIS A 836 -14.51 1.27 8.50
CA HIS A 836 -14.37 1.33 9.95
C HIS A 836 -15.49 2.09 10.65
N ASP A 837 -15.96 3.19 10.07
CA ASP A 837 -17.03 4.02 10.66
C ASP A 837 -18.44 3.48 10.36
N ASN A 838 -18.56 2.43 9.54
CA ASN A 838 -19.84 1.94 9.03
C ASN A 838 -20.16 0.50 9.41
N LEU A 839 -19.16 -0.37 9.49
CA LEU A 839 -19.29 -1.77 9.86
C LEU A 839 -18.34 -2.13 11.00
N VAL A 840 -18.77 -3.08 11.82
CA VAL A 840 -17.94 -3.59 12.91
C VAL A 840 -16.79 -4.43 12.32
N LYS A 841 -15.59 -4.11 12.77
CA LYS A 841 -14.39 -4.92 12.56
C LYS A 841 -14.08 -5.69 13.84
N LEU A 842 -13.86 -6.99 13.74
CA LEU A 842 -13.34 -7.84 14.80
C LEU A 842 -11.88 -8.17 14.50
N ASP A 843 -10.97 -7.82 15.41
CA ASP A 843 -9.54 -8.11 15.26
C ASP A 843 -9.15 -9.37 16.02
N ILE A 844 -9.08 -10.49 15.28
CA ILE A 844 -8.64 -11.81 15.75
C ILE A 844 -7.22 -12.00 15.25
N LEU A 845 -6.25 -11.43 16.00
CA LEU A 845 -4.85 -11.42 15.60
C LEU A 845 -4.16 -12.73 15.99
N GLY A 846 -3.42 -13.32 15.04
CA GLY A 846 -2.52 -14.45 15.34
C GLY A 846 -1.22 -13.92 15.94
N HIS A 847 -0.87 -14.35 17.15
CA HIS A 847 0.32 -13.93 17.86
C HIS A 847 1.12 -15.12 18.35
N ASP A 848 2.43 -14.99 18.46
CA ASP A 848 3.29 -16.09 18.90
C ASP A 848 3.24 -16.30 20.43
N ASP A 849 2.99 -15.25 21.21
CA ASP A 849 3.04 -15.33 22.68
C ASP A 849 2.08 -16.37 23.28
N PRO A 850 0.78 -16.41 22.91
CA PRO A 850 -0.09 -17.46 23.43
C PRO A 850 0.35 -18.87 23.02
N THR A 851 0.96 -19.03 21.84
CA THR A 851 1.50 -20.30 21.36
C THR A 851 2.71 -20.72 22.18
N ILE A 852 3.64 -19.78 22.43
CA ILE A 852 4.86 -20.01 23.25
C ILE A 852 4.47 -20.32 24.69
N LEU A 853 3.54 -19.57 25.27
CA LEU A 853 3.05 -19.82 26.63
C LEU A 853 2.44 -21.21 26.74
N ARG A 854 1.60 -21.64 25.80
CA ARG A 854 1.04 -22.99 25.75
C ARG A 854 2.14 -24.08 25.66
N MET A 855 3.11 -23.88 24.77
CA MET A 855 4.25 -24.79 24.64
C MET A 855 5.05 -24.90 25.93
N LEU A 856 5.32 -23.79 26.62
CA LEU A 856 6.03 -23.78 27.90
C LEU A 856 5.24 -24.49 29.00
N GLU A 857 3.91 -24.30 29.02
CA GLU A 857 3.03 -25.01 29.94
C GLU A 857 3.09 -26.53 29.72
N ASP A 858 2.98 -26.97 28.45
CA ASP A 858 3.05 -28.39 28.08
C ASP A 858 4.43 -29.02 28.41
N LEU A 859 5.54 -28.27 28.25
CA LEU A 859 6.89 -28.74 28.51
C LEU A 859 7.24 -28.79 30.01
N THR A 860 6.73 -27.84 30.80
CA THR A 860 7.12 -27.65 32.20
C THR A 860 6.07 -28.17 33.18
N GLY A 861 4.81 -28.28 32.77
CA GLY A 861 3.66 -28.55 33.65
C GLY A 861 3.34 -27.38 34.59
N VAL A 862 3.89 -26.19 34.33
CA VAL A 862 3.65 -24.98 35.13
C VAL A 862 2.48 -24.24 34.51
N ASP A 863 1.45 -23.93 35.31
CA ASP A 863 0.35 -23.04 34.93
C ASP A 863 0.87 -21.61 34.78
N VAL A 864 0.99 -21.15 33.55
CA VAL A 864 1.57 -19.81 33.22
C VAL A 864 0.77 -18.66 33.81
N THR A 865 -0.52 -18.84 34.07
CA THR A 865 -1.38 -17.81 34.69
C THR A 865 -1.06 -17.54 36.15
N ARG A 866 -0.27 -18.42 36.78
CA ARG A 866 0.17 -18.34 38.21
C ARG A 866 1.59 -17.83 38.38
N ILE A 867 2.30 -17.57 37.28
CA ILE A 867 3.66 -17.03 37.36
C ILE A 867 3.60 -15.62 37.95
N PRO A 868 4.39 -15.35 39.03
CA PRO A 868 4.38 -14.00 39.64
C PRO A 868 5.07 -12.98 38.70
N LEU A 869 4.39 -11.88 38.41
CA LEU A 869 4.90 -10.79 37.57
C LEU A 869 5.82 -9.82 38.34
N ASP A 870 6.02 -10.01 39.63
CA ASP A 870 6.83 -9.22 40.55
C ASP A 870 8.17 -9.85 40.89
N ASP A 871 8.64 -10.86 40.11
CA ASP A 871 9.93 -11.52 40.36
C ASP A 871 11.10 -10.55 40.05
N PRO A 872 11.95 -10.21 41.06
CA PRO A 872 13.00 -9.21 40.88
C PRO A 872 14.05 -9.59 39.85
N ASP A 873 14.41 -10.89 39.76
CA ASP A 873 15.44 -11.37 38.83
C ASP A 873 14.91 -11.28 37.38
N THR A 874 13.66 -11.64 37.17
CA THR A 874 13.00 -11.49 35.86
C THR A 874 12.89 -10.03 35.45
N LEU A 875 12.46 -9.11 36.34
CA LEU A 875 12.40 -7.70 36.05
C LEU A 875 13.79 -7.11 35.76
N ALA A 876 14.84 -7.61 36.40
CA ALA A 876 16.19 -7.12 36.18
C ALA A 876 16.74 -7.40 34.77
N ILE A 877 16.23 -8.39 34.02
CA ILE A 877 16.66 -8.64 32.64
C ILE A 877 16.32 -7.50 31.67
N PHE A 878 15.30 -6.68 31.99
CA PHE A 878 14.94 -5.51 31.19
C PHE A 878 15.92 -4.33 31.37
N SER A 879 16.82 -4.40 32.34
CA SER A 879 17.80 -3.34 32.61
C SER A 879 19.26 -3.83 32.68
N SER A 880 19.51 -5.15 32.71
CA SER A 880 20.83 -5.76 32.92
C SER A 880 20.92 -7.17 32.34
N LEU A 881 22.14 -7.69 32.13
CA LEU A 881 22.46 -9.07 31.83
C LEU A 881 22.80 -9.92 33.07
N ASP A 882 22.93 -9.29 34.25
CA ASP A 882 23.39 -9.94 35.48
C ASP A 882 22.56 -11.18 35.87
N PRO A 883 21.22 -11.18 35.81
CA PRO A 883 20.43 -12.37 36.16
C PRO A 883 20.69 -13.57 35.27
N LEU A 884 21.11 -13.33 34.01
CA LEU A 884 21.43 -14.39 33.05
C LEU A 884 22.87 -14.89 33.18
N GLY A 885 23.74 -14.16 33.89
CA GLY A 885 25.15 -14.52 34.09
C GLY A 885 25.98 -14.51 32.81
N ILE A 886 25.62 -13.70 31.83
CA ILE A 886 26.25 -13.56 30.51
C ILE A 886 26.76 -12.14 30.30
N GLY A 887 27.61 -11.95 29.27
CA GLY A 887 28.14 -10.65 28.89
C GLY A 887 27.56 -10.13 27.57
N PRO A 888 27.81 -8.85 27.19
CA PRO A 888 27.32 -8.28 25.96
C PRO A 888 27.73 -9.06 24.69
N ALA A 889 28.88 -9.75 24.71
CA ALA A 889 29.34 -10.57 23.60
C ALA A 889 28.40 -11.77 23.32
N ASP A 890 27.75 -12.30 24.38
CA ASP A 890 26.79 -13.38 24.26
C ASP A 890 25.39 -12.92 23.88
N ALA A 891 25.12 -11.62 24.04
CA ALA A 891 23.83 -10.97 23.80
C ALA A 891 23.85 -10.04 22.57
N ALA A 892 24.61 -10.37 21.52
CA ALA A 892 24.75 -9.59 20.29
C ALA A 892 25.07 -8.08 20.54
N GLY A 893 25.90 -7.79 21.56
CA GLY A 893 26.29 -6.44 21.95
C GLY A 893 25.29 -5.71 22.85
N SER A 894 24.12 -6.27 23.15
CA SER A 894 23.14 -5.69 24.08
C SER A 894 23.63 -5.69 25.52
N THR A 895 23.24 -4.66 26.28
CA THR A 895 23.48 -4.59 27.72
C THR A 895 22.26 -5.03 28.56
N VAL A 896 21.15 -5.34 27.90
CA VAL A 896 19.90 -5.87 28.52
C VAL A 896 19.61 -7.30 28.07
N GLY A 897 18.94 -8.07 28.92
CA GLY A 897 18.72 -9.52 28.78
C GLY A 897 17.54 -9.94 27.90
N THR A 898 16.99 -9.03 27.09
CA THR A 898 15.70 -9.26 26.41
C THR A 898 15.79 -9.73 24.95
N LEU A 899 17.01 -10.09 24.45
CA LEU A 899 17.22 -10.48 23.05
C LEU A 899 16.27 -11.60 22.56
N GLY A 900 15.94 -12.58 23.43
CA GLY A 900 15.01 -13.67 23.11
C GLY A 900 13.58 -13.46 23.60
N VAL A 901 13.23 -12.28 24.11
CA VAL A 901 11.88 -11.97 24.61
C VAL A 901 11.06 -11.38 23.47
N PRO A 902 9.89 -11.96 23.11
CA PRO A 902 9.02 -11.41 22.07
C PRO A 902 8.73 -9.92 22.31
N GLU A 903 8.69 -9.15 21.24
CA GLU A 903 8.52 -7.68 21.18
C GLU A 903 9.67 -6.89 21.84
N PHE A 904 10.25 -7.33 22.96
CA PHE A 904 11.35 -6.67 23.66
C PHE A 904 12.74 -6.99 23.09
N GLY A 905 12.86 -7.98 22.21
CA GLY A 905 14.11 -8.41 21.59
C GLY A 905 14.57 -7.58 20.39
N THR A 906 13.73 -6.68 19.86
CA THR A 906 14.09 -5.85 18.70
C THR A 906 15.18 -4.83 19.04
N GLY A 907 16.04 -4.45 18.06
CA GLY A 907 17.12 -3.49 18.28
C GLY A 907 16.63 -2.16 18.84
N PHE A 908 15.50 -1.66 18.34
CA PHE A 908 14.89 -0.41 18.79
C PHE A 908 14.42 -0.49 20.26
N VAL A 909 13.68 -1.53 20.64
CA VAL A 909 13.17 -1.68 22.02
C VAL A 909 14.30 -1.93 22.99
N ARG A 910 15.32 -2.74 22.64
CA ARG A 910 16.51 -2.92 23.49
C ARG A 910 17.24 -1.59 23.73
N GLN A 911 17.36 -0.72 22.72
CA GLN A 911 17.92 0.60 22.91
C GLN A 911 17.09 1.45 23.87
N MET A 912 15.77 1.43 23.78
CA MET A 912 14.88 2.10 24.74
C MET A 912 15.09 1.57 26.18
N LEU A 913 15.21 0.26 26.36
CA LEU A 913 15.46 -0.34 27.67
C LEU A 913 16.85 0.03 28.23
N GLU A 914 17.87 0.10 27.39
CA GLU A 914 19.22 0.58 27.76
C GLU A 914 19.20 2.03 28.23
N ASP A 915 18.38 2.88 27.62
CA ASP A 915 18.23 4.28 27.96
C ASP A 915 17.39 4.51 29.23
N THR A 916 16.27 3.77 29.38
CA THR A 916 15.29 3.96 30.48
C THR A 916 15.61 3.13 31.71
N ARG A 917 16.18 1.93 31.56
CA ARG A 917 16.54 0.99 32.62
C ARG A 917 15.47 0.78 33.68
N PRO A 918 14.27 0.28 33.28
CA PRO A 918 13.14 0.14 34.18
C PRO A 918 13.45 -0.83 35.33
N LYS A 919 12.95 -0.47 36.55
CA LYS A 919 13.17 -1.24 37.77
C LYS A 919 11.89 -1.80 38.36
N THR A 920 10.75 -1.30 37.93
CA THR A 920 9.43 -1.71 38.36
C THR A 920 8.59 -2.11 37.15
N PHE A 921 7.52 -2.84 37.38
CA PHE A 921 6.62 -3.23 36.31
C PHE A 921 5.93 -2.00 35.66
N SER A 922 5.56 -1.02 36.47
CA SER A 922 4.97 0.22 35.97
C SER A 922 5.92 1.09 35.14
N GLU A 923 7.24 1.04 35.40
CA GLU A 923 8.24 1.71 34.56
C GLU A 923 8.46 0.99 33.23
N LEU A 924 8.21 -0.33 33.19
CA LEU A 924 8.34 -1.14 31.99
C LEU A 924 7.15 -0.94 31.03
N VAL A 925 5.92 -0.78 31.57
CA VAL A 925 4.67 -0.53 30.81
C VAL A 925 4.54 0.93 30.42
#